data_dd5d0810467cba17a7eb7570845cef0c
#
_entry.id   dd5d0810467cba17a7eb7570845cef0c
#
_cell.length_a   1.000
_cell.length_b   1.000
_cell.length_c   1.000
_cell.angle_alpha   90.00
_cell.angle_beta   90.00
_cell.angle_gamma   90.00
#
_symmetry.space_group_name_H-M   'P 1'
#
loop_
_entity.id
_entity.type
_entity.pdbx_description
1 polymer ?
#
loop_
_entity_poly.entity_id
_entity_poly.type
_entity_poly.pdbx_seq_one_letter_code
_entity_poly.pdbx_strand_id
1 'polypeptide(L)'
;MPNFVLARRALFTLLLPSLAAAQTPTVTIASKTVGFERRDGFAPLYIDSKQGKLYAELPRGTNRALFWVSLASGFGSNPVGLDRGASGSDQVVRFDRDGEKVLMVIENTAFRTSLDNPAHKRSIDESFPPSIIASLPIVAEEGDRTLVDMTEVAYRDWNDVTGTLTRLNQGSYSVDRARSAIDREHTRSYPGNTEIDVALTFSTSGRPGGIVGRIAPDGRAFTLRQHISILPLPDASYRPRELDPRVGFYGVSFKDYGQPIQRPLEQRWISRHRLERVNPMDPRSPIKNPIRYWVDPGIPEPMKQATLDGVRFWTEAFEKAGLAGGFVAEFLPVTEDPLDARYNVVQWENRNERGWSVGGSLGDPRTGEILKGMARMDSHRARTDYNLYAALMGADAAAADTHFVLARVRQVSAHEVGHTLGMQHNYIASTYERGSVMDYPAPRVRLTNGEIDLTQAYGTGPGDYDVWAVRWGYGIFPAATERDSLAAIVAEGLRKGYLYLSDGDARPENASDPRTNLWDDAESASEFLRHQTGVRRVALSRFGLRNIRMGEPVATLQERLVPLYFWHRFALNSLTKTLGGMTYQNALRGDGQVATRPIDGAQQRQALSALLAELQPAELAIPDTVLSLLGPRPSGYDGPVNNSNSPVGELFRGRTDPAFDEISAARTLSQMIVDGILQRERAGRLVTFAGRGRNMLTLGETIDSLVAATWGKRDANASVKVAALRRVSQRAVADRLMMVAADVDALPEVRAMAEYQIGRLRVVAVREAGAGDLMNRAHWASIAGDFARWIDRRELPKPSPALVAPPGDPFGMDP
;
A
#
# COMPACT_ATOMS: atom_id res chain seq x y z
N MET A 1 -22.95 -94.11 -24.52
CA MET A 1 -23.40 -95.30 -23.74
C MET A 1 -22.89 -95.16 -22.33
N PRO A 2 -23.66 -95.72 -21.42
CA PRO A 2 -24.27 -94.91 -20.34
C PRO A 2 -23.63 -95.22 -19.01
N ASN A 3 -23.90 -94.45 -18.00
CA ASN A 3 -24.45 -95.00 -16.74
C ASN A 3 -24.98 -93.95 -15.80
N PHE A 4 -26.21 -94.10 -15.50
CA PHE A 4 -26.95 -93.47 -14.43
C PHE A 4 -26.48 -93.96 -13.03
N VAL A 5 -26.36 -93.05 -12.11
CA VAL A 5 -26.49 -93.37 -10.68
C VAL A 5 -27.35 -92.25 -10.03
N LEU A 6 -28.53 -92.73 -9.54
CA LEU A 6 -29.35 -91.95 -8.65
C LEU A 6 -28.70 -91.74 -7.30
N ALA A 7 -28.73 -90.52 -6.80
CA ALA A 7 -28.46 -90.21 -5.36
C ALA A 7 -29.53 -89.31 -4.80
N ARG A 8 -30.13 -89.78 -3.72
CA ARG A 8 -31.26 -89.22 -2.91
C ARG A 8 -31.01 -87.78 -2.44
N ARG A 9 -32.02 -86.90 -2.65
CA ARG A 9 -32.13 -85.64 -1.96
C ARG A 9 -32.39 -85.82 -0.47
N ALA A 10 -31.49 -85.41 0.38
CA ALA A 10 -31.72 -85.10 1.77
C ALA A 10 -31.93 -83.62 1.93
N LEU A 11 -33.12 -83.20 2.43
CA LEU A 11 -33.50 -81.83 2.74
C LEU A 11 -32.89 -81.44 4.07
N PHE A 12 -31.79 -80.66 4.05
CA PHE A 12 -31.28 -80.02 5.26
C PHE A 12 -31.90 -78.62 5.32
N THR A 13 -32.75 -78.40 6.24
CA THR A 13 -33.27 -77.06 6.63
C THR A 13 -32.21 -76.36 7.47
N LEU A 14 -31.45 -75.49 6.86
CA LEU A 14 -30.52 -74.57 7.56
C LEU A 14 -31.36 -73.42 8.15
N LEU A 15 -31.52 -73.46 9.48
CA LEU A 15 -31.86 -72.29 10.25
C LEU A 15 -30.69 -71.32 10.22
N LEU A 16 -30.73 -70.26 9.38
CA LEU A 16 -29.84 -69.15 9.49
C LEU A 16 -30.24 -68.29 10.71
N PRO A 17 -29.35 -68.06 11.67
CA PRO A 17 -29.60 -67.02 12.68
C PRO A 17 -29.59 -65.68 11.96
N SER A 18 -30.66 -64.91 12.06
CA SER A 18 -30.65 -63.49 11.69
C SER A 18 -29.62 -62.77 12.60
N LEU A 19 -28.44 -62.46 12.04
CA LEU A 19 -27.57 -61.48 12.60
C LEU A 19 -28.29 -60.15 12.50
N ALA A 20 -28.94 -59.72 13.53
CA ALA A 20 -29.29 -58.32 13.75
C ALA A 20 -27.95 -57.60 13.76
N ALA A 21 -27.66 -56.86 12.68
CA ALA A 21 -26.56 -55.90 12.69
C ALA A 21 -26.79 -54.99 13.87
N ALA A 22 -25.98 -55.16 14.91
CA ALA A 22 -25.92 -54.23 16.03
C ALA A 22 -25.50 -52.89 15.39
N GLN A 23 -26.43 -51.98 15.24
CA GLN A 23 -26.12 -50.60 14.92
C GLN A 23 -25.21 -50.13 16.05
N THR A 24 -23.96 -49.84 15.69
CA THR A 24 -23.03 -49.16 16.61
C THR A 24 -23.77 -47.91 17.10
N PRO A 25 -23.91 -47.70 18.41
CA PRO A 25 -24.65 -46.57 18.93
C PRO A 25 -24.02 -45.29 18.39
N THR A 26 -24.78 -44.55 17.61
CA THR A 26 -24.33 -43.25 17.03
C THR A 26 -24.01 -42.35 18.20
N VAL A 27 -22.77 -41.89 18.31
CA VAL A 27 -22.33 -40.96 19.36
C VAL A 27 -23.10 -39.66 19.16
N THR A 28 -23.94 -39.27 20.15
CA THR A 28 -24.68 -38.01 20.08
C THR A 28 -23.77 -36.82 20.41
N ILE A 29 -24.09 -35.63 19.88
CA ILE A 29 -23.34 -34.40 20.19
C ILE A 29 -23.36 -34.17 21.70
N ALA A 30 -24.51 -34.33 22.34
CA ALA A 30 -24.65 -34.18 23.79
C ALA A 30 -23.72 -35.13 24.58
N SER A 31 -23.62 -36.42 24.17
CA SER A 31 -22.75 -37.39 24.85
C SER A 31 -21.26 -37.13 24.63
N LYS A 32 -20.88 -36.63 23.40
CA LYS A 32 -19.51 -36.37 23.05
C LYS A 32 -18.95 -35.13 23.75
N THR A 33 -19.77 -34.14 24.02
CA THR A 33 -19.36 -32.82 24.50
C THR A 33 -19.54 -32.62 26.00
N VAL A 34 -19.74 -33.71 26.73
CA VAL A 34 -19.83 -33.65 28.19
C VAL A 34 -18.56 -33.05 28.79
N GLY A 35 -18.70 -31.93 29.49
CA GLY A 35 -17.58 -31.20 30.11
C GLY A 35 -16.80 -30.28 29.18
N PHE A 36 -17.23 -30.10 27.93
CA PHE A 36 -16.64 -29.12 27.06
C PHE A 36 -17.24 -27.72 27.29
N GLU A 37 -16.48 -26.68 26.99
CA GLU A 37 -17.00 -25.30 26.97
C GLU A 37 -17.76 -25.07 25.66
N ARG A 38 -19.04 -24.70 25.76
CA ARG A 38 -19.88 -24.41 24.61
C ARG A 38 -19.96 -22.92 24.33
N ARG A 39 -19.90 -22.52 23.06
CA ARG A 39 -20.14 -21.17 22.57
C ARG A 39 -21.24 -21.23 21.50
N ASP A 40 -22.43 -20.71 21.84
CA ASP A 40 -23.59 -20.71 20.93
C ASP A 40 -23.50 -19.55 19.92
N GLY A 41 -23.86 -19.82 18.65
CA GLY A 41 -23.86 -18.79 17.61
C GLY A 41 -24.07 -19.38 16.21
N PHE A 42 -23.52 -18.72 15.19
CA PHE A 42 -23.65 -19.12 13.78
C PHE A 42 -23.16 -20.54 13.50
N ALA A 43 -21.96 -20.85 13.91
CA ALA A 43 -21.47 -22.22 14.03
C ALA A 43 -21.10 -22.46 15.49
N PRO A 44 -21.94 -23.18 16.29
CA PRO A 44 -21.67 -23.42 17.68
C PRO A 44 -20.33 -24.13 17.85
N LEU A 45 -19.51 -23.64 18.78
CA LEU A 45 -18.20 -24.19 19.10
C LEU A 45 -18.23 -24.97 20.42
N TYR A 46 -17.40 -26.01 20.48
CA TYR A 46 -17.16 -26.77 21.71
C TYR A 46 -15.64 -26.90 21.89
N ILE A 47 -15.15 -26.47 23.06
CA ILE A 47 -13.73 -26.46 23.40
C ILE A 47 -13.48 -27.53 24.48
N ASP A 48 -12.70 -28.56 24.12
CA ASP A 48 -12.14 -29.49 25.08
C ASP A 48 -10.85 -28.92 25.67
N SER A 49 -10.97 -28.24 26.78
CA SER A 49 -9.83 -27.59 27.45
C SER A 49 -8.81 -28.58 28.03
N LYS A 50 -9.18 -29.85 28.22
CA LYS A 50 -8.26 -30.91 28.71
C LYS A 50 -7.35 -31.41 27.60
N GLN A 51 -7.88 -31.52 26.39
CA GLN A 51 -7.12 -32.03 25.23
C GLN A 51 -6.62 -30.91 24.29
N GLY A 52 -7.02 -29.67 24.52
CA GLY A 52 -6.70 -28.53 23.63
C GLY A 52 -7.34 -28.68 22.24
N LYS A 53 -8.57 -29.22 22.17
CA LYS A 53 -9.28 -29.46 20.92
C LYS A 53 -10.45 -28.51 20.73
N LEU A 54 -10.72 -28.22 19.46
CA LEU A 54 -11.84 -27.38 19.02
C LEU A 54 -12.76 -28.19 18.10
N TYR A 55 -14.06 -28.13 18.39
CA TYR A 55 -15.09 -28.73 17.55
C TYR A 55 -16.09 -27.67 17.14
N ALA A 56 -16.66 -27.82 15.94
CA ALA A 56 -17.75 -26.97 15.45
C ALA A 56 -18.96 -27.83 15.09
N GLU A 57 -20.14 -27.29 15.37
CA GLU A 57 -21.39 -27.88 14.96
C GLU A 57 -21.83 -27.27 13.62
N LEU A 58 -22.00 -28.12 12.61
CA LEU A 58 -22.42 -27.74 11.26
C LEU A 58 -23.80 -28.38 10.97
N PRO A 59 -24.67 -27.73 10.17
CA PRO A 59 -25.87 -28.38 9.63
C PRO A 59 -25.47 -29.56 8.73
N ARG A 60 -26.33 -30.58 8.66
CA ARG A 60 -26.13 -31.69 7.69
C ARG A 60 -26.28 -31.18 6.25
N GLY A 61 -25.45 -31.67 5.36
CA GLY A 61 -25.48 -31.35 3.94
C GLY A 61 -24.36 -30.37 3.56
N THR A 62 -24.44 -29.82 2.36
CA THR A 62 -23.48 -28.83 1.87
C THR A 62 -23.83 -27.46 2.41
N ASN A 63 -22.91 -26.90 3.17
CA ASN A 63 -23.03 -25.56 3.75
C ASN A 63 -21.97 -24.64 3.18
N ARG A 64 -22.26 -23.35 3.09
CA ARG A 64 -21.34 -22.33 2.56
C ARG A 64 -21.19 -21.20 3.57
N ALA A 65 -19.98 -20.67 3.66
CA ALA A 65 -19.66 -19.53 4.51
C ALA A 65 -18.57 -18.65 3.89
N LEU A 66 -18.44 -17.43 4.36
CA LEU A 66 -17.21 -16.67 4.17
C LEU A 66 -16.19 -17.12 5.22
N PHE A 67 -14.95 -17.21 4.80
CA PHE A 67 -13.81 -17.57 5.64
C PHE A 67 -12.74 -16.50 5.52
N TRP A 68 -12.42 -15.89 6.64
CA TRP A 68 -11.44 -14.81 6.70
C TRP A 68 -10.44 -15.10 7.80
N VAL A 69 -9.16 -14.72 7.58
CA VAL A 69 -8.09 -14.92 8.53
C VAL A 69 -7.30 -13.64 8.70
N SER A 70 -6.95 -13.31 9.94
CA SER A 70 -6.09 -12.19 10.26
C SER A 70 -5.16 -12.51 11.43
N LEU A 71 -4.22 -11.61 11.73
CA LEU A 71 -3.41 -11.66 12.93
C LEU A 71 -4.07 -10.85 14.04
N ALA A 72 -4.38 -11.49 15.18
CA ALA A 72 -4.88 -10.83 16.37
C ALA A 72 -3.76 -10.15 17.18
N SER A 73 -2.52 -10.58 17.01
CA SER A 73 -1.33 -9.89 17.52
C SER A 73 -0.29 -9.75 16.42
N GLY A 74 0.36 -8.58 16.39
CA GLY A 74 1.39 -8.29 15.38
C GLY A 74 2.78 -8.63 15.85
N PHE A 75 3.72 -8.64 14.89
CA PHE A 75 5.14 -8.80 15.15
C PHE A 75 5.82 -7.48 15.54
N GLY A 76 5.16 -6.34 15.34
CA GLY A 76 5.67 -5.02 15.68
C GLY A 76 6.82 -4.52 14.79
N SER A 77 6.90 -5.01 13.55
CA SER A 77 7.91 -4.60 12.57
C SER A 77 7.32 -4.40 11.19
N ASN A 78 7.41 -3.18 10.68
CA ASN A 78 6.90 -2.85 9.36
C ASN A 78 7.61 -3.62 8.23
N PRO A 79 8.96 -3.79 8.20
CA PRO A 79 9.62 -4.60 7.19
C PRO A 79 9.19 -6.07 7.14
N VAL A 80 8.65 -6.60 8.24
CA VAL A 80 8.11 -7.97 8.27
C VAL A 80 6.66 -7.99 7.80
N GLY A 81 5.89 -6.93 8.02
CA GLY A 81 4.51 -6.79 7.53
C GLY A 81 3.48 -7.65 8.27
N LEU A 82 3.88 -8.33 9.35
CA LEU A 82 3.00 -9.16 10.19
C LEU A 82 2.37 -8.29 11.30
N ASP A 83 1.54 -7.35 10.92
CA ASP A 83 0.88 -6.43 11.84
C ASP A 83 -0.39 -7.03 12.44
N ARG A 84 -0.82 -6.52 13.58
CA ARG A 84 -2.16 -6.76 14.12
C ARG A 84 -3.21 -6.33 13.10
N GLY A 85 -4.19 -7.19 12.84
CA GLY A 85 -5.20 -6.96 11.80
C GLY A 85 -4.69 -7.16 10.36
N ALA A 86 -3.44 -7.59 10.12
CA ALA A 86 -3.05 -8.04 8.80
C ALA A 86 -3.90 -9.25 8.39
N SER A 87 -4.57 -9.15 7.24
CA SER A 87 -5.55 -10.13 6.77
C SER A 87 -5.10 -10.81 5.48
N GLY A 88 -5.53 -12.06 5.31
CA GLY A 88 -5.47 -12.79 4.06
C GLY A 88 -6.62 -12.41 3.12
N SER A 89 -6.77 -13.20 2.04
CA SER A 89 -7.82 -13.00 1.05
C SER A 89 -9.20 -13.45 1.55
N ASP A 90 -10.23 -12.77 1.10
CA ASP A 90 -11.63 -13.15 1.30
C ASP A 90 -11.96 -14.43 0.52
N GLN A 91 -12.53 -15.43 1.19
CA GLN A 91 -12.78 -16.72 0.59
C GLN A 91 -14.21 -17.19 0.86
N VAL A 92 -14.84 -17.77 -0.16
CA VAL A 92 -16.04 -18.57 0.03
C VAL A 92 -15.62 -20.01 0.24
N VAL A 93 -15.99 -20.55 1.40
CA VAL A 93 -15.77 -21.97 1.70
C VAL A 93 -17.07 -22.74 1.64
N ARG A 94 -16.97 -23.98 1.17
CA ARG A 94 -18.05 -24.98 1.17
C ARG A 94 -17.64 -26.15 2.05
N PHE A 95 -18.59 -26.67 2.81
CA PHE A 95 -18.40 -27.83 3.68
C PHE A 95 -19.14 -29.02 3.04
N ASP A 96 -18.38 -29.93 2.43
CA ASP A 96 -18.93 -31.09 1.71
C ASP A 96 -18.75 -32.37 2.52
N ARG A 97 -19.83 -33.09 2.78
CA ARG A 97 -19.73 -34.37 3.48
C ARG A 97 -19.18 -35.47 2.54
N ASP A 98 -18.19 -36.20 3.02
CA ASP A 98 -17.61 -37.37 2.38
C ASP A 98 -17.43 -38.50 3.44
N GLY A 99 -18.41 -39.39 3.54
CA GLY A 99 -18.41 -40.46 4.52
C GLY A 99 -18.40 -39.95 5.97
N GLU A 100 -17.32 -40.27 6.72
CA GLU A 100 -17.13 -39.91 8.12
C GLU A 100 -16.32 -38.60 8.29
N LYS A 101 -16.23 -37.79 7.27
CA LYS A 101 -15.55 -36.50 7.28
C LYS A 101 -16.33 -35.45 6.53
N VAL A 102 -16.00 -34.20 6.81
CA VAL A 102 -16.44 -33.03 6.05
C VAL A 102 -15.20 -32.39 5.41
N LEU A 103 -15.25 -32.20 4.09
CA LEU A 103 -14.20 -31.49 3.35
C LEU A 103 -14.49 -29.99 3.38
N MET A 104 -13.51 -29.19 3.77
CA MET A 104 -13.54 -27.73 3.67
C MET A 104 -12.91 -27.32 2.35
N VAL A 105 -13.73 -26.73 1.46
CA VAL A 105 -13.38 -26.47 0.05
C VAL A 105 -13.51 -24.99 -0.24
N ILE A 106 -12.42 -24.33 -0.69
CA ILE A 106 -12.50 -22.98 -1.23
C ILE A 106 -13.10 -23.04 -2.63
N GLU A 107 -14.15 -22.28 -2.87
CA GLU A 107 -14.78 -22.14 -4.18
C GLU A 107 -13.98 -21.21 -5.09
N ASN A 108 -13.88 -21.57 -6.35
CA ASN A 108 -13.31 -20.69 -7.35
C ASN A 108 -14.37 -19.67 -7.82
N THR A 109 -14.35 -18.46 -7.22
CA THR A 109 -15.30 -17.40 -7.56
C THR A 109 -14.86 -16.52 -8.72
N ALA A 110 -13.65 -16.74 -9.26
CA ALA A 110 -13.09 -15.93 -10.35
C ALA A 110 -13.61 -16.34 -11.75
N PHE A 111 -14.19 -17.55 -11.88
CA PHE A 111 -14.68 -18.08 -13.15
C PHE A 111 -16.14 -18.50 -12.99
N ARG A 112 -17.02 -17.91 -13.80
CA ARG A 112 -18.49 -18.03 -13.63
C ARG A 112 -19.21 -18.14 -14.96
N THR A 113 -20.51 -18.41 -14.88
CA THR A 113 -21.44 -18.23 -15.98
C THR A 113 -22.71 -17.58 -15.50
N SER A 114 -23.19 -16.58 -16.25
CA SER A 114 -24.51 -15.96 -16.08
C SER A 114 -25.62 -16.73 -16.79
N LEU A 115 -25.29 -17.76 -17.58
CA LEU A 115 -26.29 -18.59 -18.27
C LEU A 115 -26.93 -19.54 -17.26
N ASP A 116 -28.28 -19.61 -17.31
CA ASP A 116 -29.04 -20.63 -16.60
C ASP A 116 -29.00 -21.96 -17.40
N ASN A 117 -27.82 -22.56 -17.45
CA ASN A 117 -27.53 -23.81 -18.16
C ASN A 117 -26.63 -24.71 -17.28
N PRO A 118 -27.20 -25.77 -16.67
CA PRO A 118 -26.46 -26.67 -15.80
C PRO A 118 -25.26 -27.35 -16.48
N ALA A 119 -25.36 -27.67 -17.77
CA ALA A 119 -24.25 -28.28 -18.52
C ALA A 119 -23.09 -27.27 -18.72
N HIS A 120 -23.41 -26.02 -19.01
CA HIS A 120 -22.41 -24.95 -19.12
C HIS A 120 -21.76 -24.66 -17.77
N LYS A 121 -22.56 -24.58 -16.69
CA LYS A 121 -22.03 -24.43 -15.33
C LYS A 121 -21.05 -25.55 -14.98
N ARG A 122 -21.45 -26.82 -15.23
CA ARG A 122 -20.56 -27.97 -14.99
C ARG A 122 -19.26 -27.88 -15.79
N SER A 123 -19.32 -27.47 -17.05
CA SER A 123 -18.13 -27.29 -17.89
C SER A 123 -17.14 -26.25 -17.30
N ILE A 124 -17.67 -25.17 -16.70
CA ILE A 124 -16.82 -24.16 -16.00
C ILE A 124 -16.21 -24.77 -14.73
N ASP A 125 -17.03 -25.42 -13.90
CA ASP A 125 -16.58 -26.05 -12.64
C ASP A 125 -15.51 -27.13 -12.90
N GLU A 126 -15.60 -27.87 -14.00
CA GLU A 126 -14.62 -28.88 -14.42
C GLU A 126 -13.34 -28.27 -15.02
N SER A 127 -13.42 -27.04 -15.55
CA SER A 127 -12.27 -26.34 -16.15
C SER A 127 -11.44 -25.58 -15.12
N PHE A 128 -12.03 -25.16 -14.02
CA PHE A 128 -11.40 -24.32 -13.00
C PHE A 128 -11.55 -24.95 -11.62
N PRO A 129 -10.49 -25.61 -11.10
CA PRO A 129 -10.60 -26.41 -9.90
C PRO A 129 -10.86 -25.58 -8.64
N PRO A 130 -11.67 -26.10 -7.70
CA PRO A 130 -11.71 -25.62 -6.34
C PRO A 130 -10.49 -26.12 -5.55
N SER A 131 -10.32 -25.65 -4.31
CA SER A 131 -9.24 -26.12 -3.44
C SER A 131 -9.77 -26.77 -2.17
N ILE A 132 -9.50 -28.05 -1.95
CA ILE A 132 -9.77 -28.72 -0.68
C ILE A 132 -8.65 -28.32 0.30
N ILE A 133 -9.01 -27.55 1.34
CA ILE A 133 -8.03 -26.98 2.27
C ILE A 133 -7.97 -27.70 3.61
N ALA A 134 -8.99 -28.46 3.98
CA ALA A 134 -9.00 -29.27 5.19
C ALA A 134 -9.93 -30.47 5.08
N SER A 135 -9.69 -31.48 5.90
CA SER A 135 -10.55 -32.63 6.13
C SER A 135 -10.89 -32.70 7.60
N LEU A 136 -12.18 -32.53 7.94
CA LEU A 136 -12.70 -32.41 9.28
C LEU A 136 -13.36 -33.74 9.67
N PRO A 137 -12.79 -34.52 10.60
CA PRO A 137 -13.41 -35.76 11.08
C PRO A 137 -14.77 -35.48 11.74
N ILE A 138 -15.80 -36.26 11.39
CA ILE A 138 -17.09 -36.26 12.07
C ILE A 138 -16.92 -37.03 13.37
N VAL A 139 -17.22 -36.43 14.51
CA VAL A 139 -17.02 -37.06 15.83
C VAL A 139 -18.34 -37.39 16.54
N ALA A 140 -19.44 -36.75 16.15
CA ALA A 140 -20.79 -37.05 16.61
C ALA A 140 -21.83 -36.50 15.66
N GLU A 141 -23.04 -37.03 15.73
CA GLU A 141 -24.19 -36.58 14.95
C GLU A 141 -25.48 -36.61 15.81
N GLU A 142 -26.35 -35.62 15.59
CA GLU A 142 -27.60 -35.53 16.29
C GLU A 142 -28.65 -34.78 15.46
N GLY A 143 -29.71 -35.49 14.99
CA GLY A 143 -30.71 -34.91 14.10
C GLY A 143 -30.11 -34.46 12.76
N ASP A 144 -30.24 -33.16 12.47
CA ASP A 144 -29.70 -32.51 11.27
C ASP A 144 -28.36 -31.80 11.51
N ARG A 145 -27.70 -32.12 12.62
CA ARG A 145 -26.43 -31.50 13.05
C ARG A 145 -25.28 -32.50 13.06
N THR A 146 -24.13 -32.02 12.65
CA THR A 146 -22.88 -32.78 12.58
C THR A 146 -21.82 -32.05 13.38
N LEU A 147 -21.19 -32.72 14.35
CA LEU A 147 -20.05 -32.20 15.11
C LEU A 147 -18.75 -32.63 14.43
N VAL A 148 -17.94 -31.66 14.00
CA VAL A 148 -16.66 -31.89 13.32
C VAL A 148 -15.49 -31.43 14.19
N ASP A 149 -14.34 -32.14 14.07
CA ASP A 149 -13.08 -31.73 14.70
C ASP A 149 -12.40 -30.65 13.84
N MET A 150 -12.39 -29.41 14.33
CA MET A 150 -11.78 -28.23 13.69
C MET A 150 -10.33 -27.95 14.17
N THR A 151 -9.78 -28.83 14.98
CA THR A 151 -8.52 -28.61 15.67
C THR A 151 -7.36 -28.33 14.70
N GLU A 152 -7.24 -29.11 13.61
CA GLU A 152 -6.18 -28.89 12.60
C GLU A 152 -6.36 -27.57 11.84
N VAL A 153 -7.59 -27.15 11.59
CA VAL A 153 -7.87 -25.83 10.97
C VAL A 153 -7.45 -24.71 11.92
N ALA A 154 -7.80 -24.80 13.20
CA ALA A 154 -7.47 -23.78 14.18
C ALA A 154 -5.96 -23.55 14.33
N TYR A 155 -5.16 -24.61 14.28
CA TYR A 155 -3.70 -24.52 14.50
C TYR A 155 -2.86 -24.42 13.24
N ARG A 156 -3.44 -24.31 12.07
CA ARG A 156 -2.70 -24.10 10.81
C ARG A 156 -2.24 -22.64 10.73
N ASP A 157 -1.01 -22.43 10.21
CA ASP A 157 -0.48 -21.11 9.87
C ASP A 157 -1.19 -20.56 8.61
N TRP A 158 -2.34 -19.93 8.78
CA TRP A 158 -3.12 -19.34 7.69
C TRP A 158 -2.58 -18.01 7.20
N ASN A 159 -1.83 -17.30 8.06
CA ASN A 159 -1.24 -16.00 7.73
C ASN A 159 0.11 -16.12 7.03
N ASP A 160 0.56 -17.35 6.73
CA ASP A 160 1.85 -17.64 6.09
C ASP A 160 3.03 -16.95 6.80
N VAL A 161 2.99 -16.93 8.13
CA VAL A 161 4.07 -16.37 8.97
C VAL A 161 5.40 -17.02 8.65
N THR A 162 5.41 -18.35 8.55
CA THR A 162 6.61 -19.14 8.24
C THR A 162 7.19 -18.84 6.87
N GLY A 163 6.36 -18.74 5.85
CA GLY A 163 6.74 -18.37 4.50
C GLY A 163 7.24 -16.93 4.41
N THR A 164 6.56 -16.00 5.06
CA THR A 164 6.94 -14.59 5.11
C THR A 164 8.33 -14.41 5.72
N LEU A 165 8.61 -15.00 6.87
CA LEU A 165 9.92 -14.92 7.50
C LEU A 165 11.04 -15.53 6.62
N THR A 166 10.73 -16.63 5.93
CA THR A 166 11.69 -17.28 5.01
C THR A 166 11.99 -16.36 3.82
N ARG A 167 10.96 -15.78 3.16
CA ARG A 167 11.15 -14.86 2.03
C ARG A 167 11.96 -13.60 2.40
N LEU A 168 11.81 -13.14 3.64
CA LEU A 168 12.52 -11.98 4.18
C LEU A 168 13.88 -12.33 4.81
N ASN A 169 14.36 -13.55 4.66
CA ASN A 169 15.61 -14.02 5.25
C ASN A 169 15.68 -13.83 6.79
N GLN A 170 14.53 -13.96 7.48
CA GLN A 170 14.45 -13.85 8.93
C GLN A 170 14.60 -15.20 9.66
N GLY A 171 14.82 -16.27 8.92
CA GLY A 171 14.98 -17.63 9.42
C GLY A 171 13.87 -18.58 8.93
N SER A 172 14.10 -19.88 9.11
CA SER A 172 13.13 -20.93 8.79
C SER A 172 12.45 -21.38 10.08
N TYR A 173 11.15 -21.12 10.18
CA TYR A 173 10.32 -21.44 11.34
C TYR A 173 9.27 -22.47 10.98
N SER A 174 8.76 -23.16 12.00
CA SER A 174 7.60 -24.03 11.92
C SER A 174 6.66 -23.80 13.11
N VAL A 175 5.38 -24.12 12.94
CA VAL A 175 4.43 -24.09 14.06
C VAL A 175 4.81 -25.14 15.08
N ASP A 176 5.01 -24.73 16.32
CA ASP A 176 5.23 -25.61 17.46
C ASP A 176 3.90 -25.91 18.14
N ARG A 177 3.33 -27.05 17.79
CA ARG A 177 2.02 -27.44 18.24
C ARG A 177 1.94 -27.62 19.76
N ALA A 178 3.01 -28.10 20.39
CA ALA A 178 3.06 -28.36 21.83
C ALA A 178 3.04 -27.06 22.66
N ARG A 179 3.51 -25.95 22.06
CA ARG A 179 3.53 -24.63 22.69
C ARG A 179 2.44 -23.70 22.16
N SER A 180 1.51 -24.22 21.36
CA SER A 180 0.37 -23.46 20.81
C SER A 180 -0.92 -23.81 21.56
N ALA A 181 -1.86 -22.86 21.65
CA ALA A 181 -3.11 -23.05 22.39
C ALA A 181 -4.28 -22.27 21.77
N ILE A 182 -5.51 -22.81 21.89
CA ILE A 182 -6.74 -22.09 21.60
C ILE A 182 -6.88 -20.96 22.63
N ASP A 183 -7.06 -19.75 22.17
CA ASP A 183 -7.38 -18.62 23.03
C ASP A 183 -8.89 -18.63 23.35
N ARG A 184 -9.22 -19.17 24.54
CA ARG A 184 -10.61 -19.36 24.96
C ARG A 184 -11.32 -18.06 25.31
N GLU A 185 -10.57 -17.03 25.68
CA GLU A 185 -11.14 -15.73 26.04
C GLU A 185 -11.66 -15.02 24.78
N HIS A 186 -10.95 -15.09 23.67
CA HIS A 186 -11.29 -14.42 22.41
C HIS A 186 -12.03 -15.32 21.43
N THR A 187 -12.03 -16.66 21.63
CA THR A 187 -12.85 -17.56 20.82
C THR A 187 -14.31 -17.41 21.18
N ARG A 188 -15.15 -16.94 20.25
CA ARG A 188 -16.56 -16.57 20.44
C ARG A 188 -17.40 -17.11 19.30
N SER A 189 -18.69 -17.29 19.53
CA SER A 189 -19.68 -17.50 18.47
C SER A 189 -20.88 -16.61 18.74
N TYR A 190 -21.34 -15.91 17.71
CA TYR A 190 -22.45 -14.98 17.75
C TYR A 190 -23.49 -15.41 16.70
N PRO A 191 -24.74 -14.94 16.76
CA PRO A 191 -25.76 -15.33 15.75
C PRO A 191 -25.35 -15.03 14.30
N GLY A 192 -24.49 -14.00 14.08
CA GLY A 192 -24.05 -13.57 12.75
C GLY A 192 -22.64 -13.98 12.36
N ASN A 193 -21.84 -14.54 13.28
CA ASN A 193 -20.43 -14.88 12.99
C ASN A 193 -19.87 -15.82 14.06
N THR A 194 -18.82 -16.54 13.71
CA THR A 194 -18.01 -17.36 14.63
C THR A 194 -16.56 -16.95 14.52
N GLU A 195 -15.95 -16.61 15.67
CA GLU A 195 -14.59 -16.09 15.78
C GLU A 195 -13.71 -17.07 16.57
N ILE A 196 -12.62 -17.52 15.99
CA ILE A 196 -11.70 -18.50 16.59
C ILE A 196 -10.31 -17.87 16.69
N ASP A 197 -9.82 -17.71 17.90
CA ASP A 197 -8.50 -17.21 18.19
C ASP A 197 -7.55 -18.33 18.66
N VAL A 198 -6.34 -18.32 18.12
CA VAL A 198 -5.33 -19.32 18.45
C VAL A 198 -3.97 -18.67 18.64
N ALA A 199 -3.36 -18.87 19.79
CA ALA A 199 -1.97 -18.53 20.04
C ALA A 199 -1.06 -19.57 19.37
N LEU A 200 -0.47 -19.20 18.22
CA LEU A 200 0.47 -20.05 17.48
C LEU A 200 1.90 -19.69 17.87
N THR A 201 2.64 -20.65 18.39
CA THR A 201 4.07 -20.51 18.64
C THR A 201 4.87 -20.99 17.42
N PHE A 202 5.76 -20.14 16.96
CA PHE A 202 6.68 -20.43 15.85
C PHE A 202 8.07 -20.68 16.41
N SER A 203 8.73 -21.76 16.00
CA SER A 203 10.05 -22.11 16.51
C SER A 203 11.03 -22.51 15.41
N THR A 204 12.31 -22.27 15.68
CA THR A 204 13.41 -22.64 14.80
C THR A 204 14.57 -23.26 15.58
N SER A 205 15.22 -24.26 15.01
CA SER A 205 16.52 -24.76 15.47
C SER A 205 17.70 -24.00 14.84
N GLY A 206 17.41 -23.18 13.83
CA GLY A 206 18.39 -22.39 13.10
C GLY A 206 18.74 -21.07 13.80
N ARG A 207 19.47 -20.23 13.08
CA ARG A 207 19.78 -18.86 13.54
C ARG A 207 18.61 -17.92 13.22
N PRO A 208 18.11 -17.17 14.20
CA PRO A 208 17.12 -16.13 13.96
C PRO A 208 17.69 -15.03 13.06
N GLY A 209 16.83 -14.43 12.22
CA GLY A 209 17.17 -13.22 11.49
C GLY A 209 17.30 -12.00 12.40
N GLY A 210 17.95 -10.97 11.91
CA GLY A 210 18.26 -9.78 12.70
C GLY A 210 17.03 -9.02 13.21
N ILE A 211 15.92 -9.03 12.48
CA ILE A 211 14.67 -8.37 12.91
C ILE A 211 14.02 -9.19 14.02
N VAL A 212 13.84 -10.50 13.79
CA VAL A 212 13.21 -11.37 14.79
C VAL A 212 13.99 -11.36 16.10
N GLY A 213 15.33 -11.43 16.04
CA GLY A 213 16.19 -11.41 17.21
C GLY A 213 16.18 -10.09 17.99
N ARG A 214 15.71 -8.99 17.41
CA ARG A 214 15.58 -7.69 18.10
C ARG A 214 14.21 -7.50 18.73
N ILE A 215 13.17 -8.08 18.15
CA ILE A 215 11.79 -7.83 18.59
C ILE A 215 11.31 -8.91 19.55
N ALA A 216 11.54 -10.18 19.22
CA ALA A 216 11.14 -11.28 20.09
C ALA A 216 12.15 -11.43 21.26
N PRO A 217 11.66 -11.62 22.50
CA PRO A 217 12.52 -11.90 23.66
C PRO A 217 13.43 -13.12 23.47
N ASP A 218 12.94 -14.18 22.80
CA ASP A 218 13.71 -15.30 22.28
C ASP A 218 13.48 -15.39 20.77
N GLY A 219 14.48 -15.00 19.98
CA GLY A 219 14.39 -15.08 18.55
C GLY A 219 14.23 -16.50 17.99
N ARG A 220 14.45 -17.56 18.81
CA ARG A 220 14.23 -18.94 18.40
C ARG A 220 12.81 -19.41 18.58
N ALA A 221 12.01 -18.70 19.37
CA ALA A 221 10.60 -19.02 19.59
C ALA A 221 9.82 -17.76 19.94
N PHE A 222 8.76 -17.50 19.19
CA PHE A 222 7.82 -16.41 19.49
C PHE A 222 6.38 -16.86 19.21
N THR A 223 5.42 -16.16 19.77
CA THR A 223 3.99 -16.50 19.66
C THR A 223 3.23 -15.33 19.05
N LEU A 224 2.43 -15.64 18.01
CA LEU A 224 1.44 -14.70 17.45
C LEU A 224 0.04 -15.29 17.66
N ARG A 225 -0.93 -14.42 17.90
CA ARG A 225 -2.32 -14.82 17.95
C ARG A 225 -2.94 -14.65 16.57
N GLN A 226 -3.43 -15.75 16.01
CA GLN A 226 -4.18 -15.81 14.76
C GLN A 226 -5.67 -15.72 15.06
N HIS A 227 -6.41 -15.02 14.20
CA HIS A 227 -7.85 -14.87 14.26
C HIS A 227 -8.50 -15.42 12.99
N ILE A 228 -9.55 -16.23 13.16
CA ILE A 228 -10.32 -16.82 12.06
C ILE A 228 -11.78 -16.43 12.25
N SER A 229 -12.36 -15.79 11.21
CA SER A 229 -13.79 -15.45 11.16
C SER A 229 -14.51 -16.36 10.17
N ILE A 230 -15.63 -16.91 10.58
CA ILE A 230 -16.56 -17.66 9.73
C ILE A 230 -17.91 -16.97 9.77
N LEU A 231 -18.38 -16.49 8.61
CA LEU A 231 -19.61 -15.72 8.50
C LEU A 231 -20.60 -16.38 7.52
N PRO A 232 -21.92 -16.22 7.74
CA PRO A 232 -22.88 -16.58 6.72
C PRO A 232 -22.62 -15.78 5.45
N LEU A 233 -22.90 -16.40 4.30
CA LEU A 233 -22.91 -15.64 3.04
C LEU A 233 -23.99 -14.57 3.09
N PRO A 234 -23.71 -13.35 2.60
CA PRO A 234 -24.74 -12.33 2.42
C PRO A 234 -25.90 -12.83 1.58
N ASP A 235 -27.09 -12.31 1.86
CA ASP A 235 -28.28 -12.63 1.08
C ASP A 235 -28.20 -12.11 -0.36
N ALA A 236 -29.05 -12.63 -1.24
CA ALA A 236 -29.07 -12.31 -2.67
C ALA A 236 -29.70 -10.93 -3.00
N SER A 237 -30.10 -10.14 -1.99
CA SER A 237 -30.74 -8.83 -2.23
C SER A 237 -29.74 -7.73 -2.58
N TYR A 238 -28.46 -7.91 -2.25
CA TYR A 238 -27.40 -6.97 -2.64
C TYR A 238 -27.24 -6.91 -4.15
N ARG A 239 -27.25 -5.71 -4.70
CA ARG A 239 -27.05 -5.47 -6.13
C ARG A 239 -25.64 -4.93 -6.39
N PRO A 240 -24.77 -5.73 -7.04
CA PRO A 240 -23.46 -5.26 -7.47
C PRO A 240 -23.57 -4.04 -8.38
N ARG A 241 -22.58 -3.16 -8.35
CA ARG A 241 -22.47 -2.01 -9.25
C ARG A 241 -21.28 -2.18 -10.17
N GLU A 242 -21.50 -2.04 -11.49
CA GLU A 242 -20.40 -2.09 -12.47
C GLU A 242 -19.37 -1.01 -12.20
N LEU A 243 -18.09 -1.36 -12.34
CA LEU A 243 -16.98 -0.42 -12.20
C LEU A 243 -16.93 0.51 -13.43
N ASP A 244 -16.85 1.82 -13.18
CA ASP A 244 -16.58 2.82 -14.22
C ASP A 244 -15.12 3.28 -14.07
N PRO A 245 -14.28 3.16 -15.11
CA PRO A 245 -12.86 3.50 -15.03
C PRO A 245 -12.59 5.01 -14.76
N ARG A 246 -13.61 5.83 -14.84
CA ARG A 246 -13.53 7.28 -14.55
C ARG A 246 -13.80 7.64 -13.09
N VAL A 247 -14.14 6.63 -12.27
CA VAL A 247 -14.41 6.82 -10.84
C VAL A 247 -13.60 5.81 -10.03
N GLY A 248 -12.81 6.28 -9.08
CA GLY A 248 -11.81 5.51 -8.37
C GLY A 248 -12.37 4.60 -7.28
N PHE A 249 -12.82 3.40 -7.64
CA PHE A 249 -13.22 2.36 -6.68
C PHE A 249 -12.42 1.07 -6.89
N TYR A 250 -12.05 0.42 -5.79
CA TYR A 250 -11.66 -1.00 -5.81
C TYR A 250 -12.84 -1.86 -6.22
N GLY A 251 -12.58 -3.09 -6.61
CA GLY A 251 -13.65 -4.00 -6.97
C GLY A 251 -13.21 -5.44 -7.08
N VAL A 252 -14.20 -6.29 -7.28
CA VAL A 252 -14.01 -7.69 -7.64
C VAL A 252 -14.04 -7.84 -9.14
N SER A 253 -13.14 -8.65 -9.69
CA SER A 253 -13.14 -9.04 -11.10
C SER A 253 -13.30 -10.54 -11.25
N PHE A 254 -14.02 -10.94 -12.29
CA PHE A 254 -14.25 -12.34 -12.62
C PHE A 254 -14.51 -12.50 -14.11
N LYS A 255 -14.26 -13.70 -14.64
CA LYS A 255 -14.60 -14.05 -16.01
C LYS A 255 -15.95 -14.71 -16.07
N ASP A 256 -16.89 -14.12 -16.82
CA ASP A 256 -18.22 -14.66 -17.05
C ASP A 256 -18.33 -15.25 -18.47
N TYR A 257 -18.24 -16.55 -18.56
CA TYR A 257 -18.30 -17.28 -19.84
C TYR A 257 -19.71 -17.32 -20.46
N GLY A 258 -20.71 -16.78 -19.77
CA GLY A 258 -22.07 -16.59 -20.29
C GLY A 258 -22.25 -15.29 -21.06
N GLN A 259 -21.24 -14.41 -21.11
CA GLN A 259 -21.35 -13.13 -21.80
C GLN A 259 -21.46 -13.30 -23.32
N PRO A 260 -22.26 -12.46 -24.01
CA PRO A 260 -22.24 -12.37 -25.48
C PRO A 260 -20.85 -12.08 -26.00
N ILE A 261 -20.49 -12.59 -27.18
CA ILE A 261 -19.16 -12.41 -27.79
C ILE A 261 -18.74 -10.96 -28.02
N GLN A 262 -19.70 -10.03 -28.03
CA GLN A 262 -19.46 -8.58 -28.17
C GLN A 262 -19.13 -7.90 -26.84
N ARG A 263 -19.24 -8.59 -25.70
CA ARG A 263 -18.88 -8.09 -24.39
C ARG A 263 -17.59 -8.76 -23.90
N PRO A 264 -16.77 -8.05 -23.10
CA PRO A 264 -15.63 -8.67 -22.44
C PRO A 264 -16.07 -9.83 -21.54
N LEU A 265 -15.28 -10.90 -21.51
CA LEU A 265 -15.49 -11.98 -20.53
C LEU A 265 -15.28 -11.45 -19.10
N GLU A 266 -14.28 -10.56 -18.93
CA GLU A 266 -13.96 -9.99 -17.63
C GLU A 266 -15.00 -8.95 -17.26
N GLN A 267 -15.68 -9.22 -16.16
CA GLN A 267 -16.63 -8.35 -15.51
C GLN A 267 -15.99 -7.75 -14.27
N ARG A 268 -16.30 -6.48 -13.94
CA ARG A 268 -15.78 -5.76 -12.79
C ARG A 268 -16.91 -5.09 -12.04
N TRP A 269 -17.00 -5.36 -10.75
CA TRP A 269 -17.95 -4.72 -9.86
C TRP A 269 -17.21 -4.00 -8.74
N ILE A 270 -17.66 -2.79 -8.33
CA ILE A 270 -17.01 -2.06 -7.26
C ILE A 270 -17.23 -2.73 -5.91
N SER A 271 -16.26 -2.59 -5.04
CA SER A 271 -16.39 -2.94 -3.62
C SER A 271 -17.04 -1.78 -2.87
N ARG A 272 -18.13 -2.05 -2.14
CA ARG A 272 -18.82 -1.05 -1.31
C ARG A 272 -19.67 -1.70 -0.23
N HIS A 273 -19.92 -0.99 0.87
CA HIS A 273 -20.89 -1.41 1.86
C HIS A 273 -22.31 -1.32 1.30
N ARG A 274 -23.19 -2.18 1.79
CA ARG A 274 -24.62 -2.10 1.53
C ARG A 274 -25.20 -0.87 2.21
N LEU A 275 -25.97 -0.07 1.50
CA LEU A 275 -26.68 1.07 2.03
C LEU A 275 -28.11 1.07 1.48
N GLU A 276 -29.10 1.12 2.37
CA GLU A 276 -30.51 1.05 2.02
C GLU A 276 -31.32 2.11 2.77
N ARG A 277 -32.40 2.60 2.13
CA ARG A 277 -33.36 3.48 2.80
C ARG A 277 -34.47 2.67 3.47
N VAL A 278 -35.03 3.21 4.54
CA VAL A 278 -36.23 2.64 5.19
C VAL A 278 -37.38 2.51 4.18
N ASN A 279 -37.61 3.59 3.39
CA ASN A 279 -38.50 3.56 2.22
C ASN A 279 -37.65 3.78 0.94
N PRO A 280 -37.38 2.73 0.14
CA PRO A 280 -36.56 2.85 -1.06
C PRO A 280 -37.13 3.78 -2.13
N MET A 281 -38.43 4.06 -2.10
CA MET A 281 -39.10 4.93 -3.08
C MET A 281 -39.05 6.42 -2.71
N ASP A 282 -38.67 6.75 -1.48
CA ASP A 282 -38.54 8.15 -1.03
C ASP A 282 -37.03 8.51 -0.89
N PRO A 283 -36.47 9.36 -1.76
CA PRO A 283 -35.09 9.78 -1.70
C PRO A 283 -34.72 10.58 -0.44
N ARG A 284 -35.71 11.02 0.35
CA ARG A 284 -35.51 11.69 1.64
C ARG A 284 -35.72 10.76 2.83
N SER A 285 -36.12 9.51 2.61
CA SER A 285 -36.27 8.53 3.67
C SER A 285 -34.92 8.28 4.40
N PRO A 286 -34.92 8.13 5.72
CA PRO A 286 -33.71 7.83 6.48
C PRO A 286 -33.01 6.56 6.00
N ILE A 287 -31.72 6.50 6.22
CA ILE A 287 -30.92 5.29 5.99
C ILE A 287 -31.28 4.25 7.06
N LYS A 288 -31.53 3.02 6.63
CA LYS A 288 -31.98 1.93 7.49
C LYS A 288 -30.89 1.46 8.46
N ASN A 289 -29.68 1.19 7.92
CA ASN A 289 -28.53 0.74 8.67
C ASN A 289 -27.32 1.59 8.23
N PRO A 290 -26.88 2.56 9.04
CA PRO A 290 -25.73 3.38 8.71
C PRO A 290 -24.45 2.53 8.68
N ILE A 291 -23.52 2.88 7.81
CA ILE A 291 -22.15 2.38 7.86
C ILE A 291 -21.52 2.95 9.15
N ARG A 292 -21.20 2.07 10.09
CA ARG A 292 -20.68 2.48 11.41
C ARG A 292 -19.22 2.11 11.53
N TYR A 293 -18.39 3.08 11.90
CA TYR A 293 -16.97 2.88 12.21
C TYR A 293 -16.68 3.09 13.67
N TRP A 294 -15.76 2.27 14.17
CA TRP A 294 -15.33 2.25 15.54
C TRP A 294 -13.85 2.58 15.63
N VAL A 295 -13.49 3.53 16.50
CA VAL A 295 -12.10 3.91 16.73
C VAL A 295 -11.57 3.19 17.97
N ASP A 296 -10.40 2.54 17.82
CA ASP A 296 -9.72 1.77 18.87
C ASP A 296 -9.51 2.65 20.13
N PRO A 297 -10.04 2.25 21.29
CA PRO A 297 -9.85 2.99 22.53
C PRO A 297 -8.39 3.00 23.00
N GLY A 298 -7.54 2.10 22.50
CA GLY A 298 -6.11 2.00 22.81
C GLY A 298 -5.22 3.07 22.15
N ILE A 299 -5.78 3.93 21.29
CA ILE A 299 -5.03 5.06 20.73
C ILE A 299 -4.73 6.08 21.83
N PRO A 300 -3.46 6.52 22.03
CA PRO A 300 -3.13 7.53 23.04
C PRO A 300 -3.68 8.90 22.68
N GLU A 301 -4.11 9.67 23.71
CA GLU A 301 -4.43 11.10 23.52
C GLU A 301 -3.17 11.93 23.23
N PRO A 302 -3.26 12.99 22.42
CA PRO A 302 -4.46 13.54 21.75
C PRO A 302 -4.77 12.90 20.39
N MET A 303 -4.01 11.90 19.93
CA MET A 303 -4.19 11.27 18.61
C MET A 303 -5.53 10.55 18.51
N LYS A 304 -6.05 9.99 19.61
CA LYS A 304 -7.34 9.27 19.64
C LYS A 304 -8.50 10.16 19.19
N GLN A 305 -8.62 11.37 19.76
CA GLN A 305 -9.65 12.30 19.35
C GLN A 305 -9.45 12.76 17.90
N ALA A 306 -8.21 13.05 17.50
CA ALA A 306 -7.90 13.43 16.12
C ALA A 306 -8.24 12.32 15.10
N THR A 307 -8.04 11.06 15.47
CA THR A 307 -8.45 9.91 14.66
C THR A 307 -9.97 9.87 14.49
N LEU A 308 -10.73 10.00 15.58
CA LEU A 308 -12.20 10.03 15.50
C LEU A 308 -12.72 11.19 14.63
N ASP A 309 -12.11 12.37 14.79
CA ASP A 309 -12.48 13.55 13.96
C ASP A 309 -12.17 13.30 12.48
N GLY A 310 -11.08 12.63 12.18
CA GLY A 310 -10.72 12.20 10.83
C GLY A 310 -11.71 11.19 10.24
N VAL A 311 -12.16 10.22 11.01
CA VAL A 311 -13.18 9.25 10.57
C VAL A 311 -14.53 9.93 10.33
N ARG A 312 -14.89 10.92 11.14
CA ARG A 312 -16.13 11.74 10.97
C ARG A 312 -16.15 12.60 9.72
N PHE A 313 -15.02 12.80 9.05
CA PHE A 313 -14.97 13.40 7.71
C PHE A 313 -15.99 12.76 6.75
N TRP A 314 -16.15 11.44 6.81
CA TRP A 314 -17.08 10.72 5.95
C TRP A 314 -18.55 10.95 6.33
N THR A 315 -18.87 11.30 7.56
CA THR A 315 -20.24 11.75 7.92
C THR A 315 -20.65 12.94 7.08
N GLU A 316 -19.77 13.96 6.99
CA GLU A 316 -20.01 15.16 6.19
C GLU A 316 -20.08 14.86 4.68
N ALA A 317 -19.17 13.98 4.18
CA ALA A 317 -19.16 13.57 2.78
C ALA A 317 -20.47 12.88 2.36
N PHE A 318 -20.98 11.97 3.20
CA PHE A 318 -22.24 11.27 2.96
C PHE A 318 -23.44 12.23 3.04
N GLU A 319 -23.45 13.17 3.99
CA GLU A 319 -24.49 14.18 4.09
C GLU A 319 -24.55 15.07 2.85
N LYS A 320 -23.39 15.61 2.42
CA LYS A 320 -23.28 16.42 1.20
C LYS A 320 -23.65 15.64 -0.07
N ALA A 321 -23.44 14.33 -0.09
CA ALA A 321 -23.85 13.44 -1.18
C ALA A 321 -25.36 13.11 -1.17
N GLY A 322 -26.16 13.63 -0.22
CA GLY A 322 -27.60 13.36 -0.08
C GLY A 322 -27.91 12.05 0.64
N LEU A 323 -26.99 11.53 1.42
CA LEU A 323 -27.10 10.28 2.18
C LEU A 323 -27.00 10.57 3.70
N ALA A 324 -27.73 11.56 4.18
CA ALA A 324 -27.72 11.97 5.58
C ALA A 324 -28.01 10.78 6.52
N GLY A 325 -27.18 10.65 7.57
CA GLY A 325 -27.24 9.53 8.50
C GLY A 325 -26.68 8.22 7.91
N GLY A 326 -26.07 8.23 6.72
CA GLY A 326 -25.51 7.03 6.08
C GLY A 326 -24.18 6.55 6.65
N PHE A 327 -23.45 7.44 7.34
CA PHE A 327 -22.16 7.13 7.96
C PHE A 327 -22.08 7.72 9.37
N VAL A 328 -21.59 6.94 10.34
CA VAL A 328 -21.38 7.35 11.73
C VAL A 328 -20.07 6.78 12.28
N ALA A 329 -19.44 7.51 13.23
CA ALA A 329 -18.20 7.09 13.86
C ALA A 329 -18.21 7.37 15.37
N GLU A 330 -17.74 6.40 16.14
CA GLU A 330 -17.72 6.42 17.61
C GLU A 330 -16.48 5.67 18.14
N PHE A 331 -16.19 5.76 19.42
CA PHE A 331 -15.17 4.92 20.06
C PHE A 331 -15.69 3.50 20.30
N LEU A 332 -14.84 2.51 20.03
CA LEU A 332 -15.17 1.11 20.35
C LEU A 332 -15.23 0.94 21.87
N PRO A 333 -16.28 0.31 22.41
CA PRO A 333 -16.29 -0.07 23.82
C PRO A 333 -15.09 -0.98 24.16
N VAL A 334 -14.46 -0.75 25.30
CA VAL A 334 -13.24 -1.50 25.72
C VAL A 334 -13.47 -2.99 25.94
N THR A 335 -14.72 -3.42 26.02
CA THR A 335 -15.12 -4.83 26.16
C THR A 335 -15.25 -5.57 24.84
N GLU A 336 -15.23 -4.84 23.72
CA GLU A 336 -15.42 -5.41 22.39
C GLU A 336 -14.07 -5.69 21.71
N ASP A 337 -14.02 -6.75 20.92
CA ASP A 337 -12.83 -7.10 20.15
C ASP A 337 -12.86 -6.36 18.80
N PRO A 338 -11.84 -5.56 18.46
CA PRO A 338 -11.77 -4.87 17.17
C PRO A 338 -11.69 -5.82 15.97
N LEU A 339 -11.27 -7.09 16.17
CA LEU A 339 -11.22 -8.08 15.09
C LEU A 339 -12.55 -8.75 14.81
N ASP A 340 -13.50 -8.70 15.74
CA ASP A 340 -14.85 -9.23 15.52
C ASP A 340 -15.44 -8.68 14.22
N ALA A 341 -15.87 -9.58 13.32
CA ALA A 341 -16.34 -9.22 11.98
C ALA A 341 -17.54 -8.24 11.97
N ARG A 342 -18.24 -8.07 13.09
CA ARG A 342 -19.36 -7.12 13.23
C ARG A 342 -18.94 -5.64 13.23
N TYR A 343 -17.66 -5.33 13.46
CA TYR A 343 -17.17 -3.97 13.64
C TYR A 343 -16.24 -3.52 12.50
N ASN A 344 -16.60 -2.44 11.79
CA ASN A 344 -15.63 -1.69 11.01
C ASN A 344 -14.76 -0.91 11.98
N VAL A 345 -13.44 -1.00 11.88
CA VAL A 345 -12.55 -0.49 12.93
C VAL A 345 -11.37 0.30 12.38
N VAL A 346 -10.97 1.33 13.14
CA VAL A 346 -9.68 2.02 12.96
C VAL A 346 -8.79 1.66 14.13
N GLN A 347 -7.74 0.89 13.88
CA GLN A 347 -6.81 0.35 14.86
C GLN A 347 -5.52 1.16 14.93
N TRP A 348 -4.83 1.10 16.09
CA TRP A 348 -3.52 1.69 16.30
C TRP A 348 -2.43 0.62 16.28
N GLU A 349 -1.43 0.79 15.40
CA GLU A 349 -0.34 -0.17 15.27
C GLU A 349 0.95 0.37 15.90
N ASN A 350 1.37 -0.25 16.99
CA ASN A 350 2.64 0.03 17.62
C ASN A 350 3.75 -0.80 16.95
N ARG A 351 4.73 -0.13 16.39
CA ARG A 351 5.87 -0.75 15.71
C ARG A 351 7.20 -0.29 16.31
N ASN A 352 8.22 -1.11 16.13
CA ASN A 352 9.60 -0.78 16.54
C ASN A 352 10.21 0.31 15.65
N GLU A 353 9.87 0.30 14.37
CA GLU A 353 10.31 1.28 13.40
C GLU A 353 9.12 1.88 12.65
N ARG A 354 9.37 3.01 11.99
CA ARG A 354 8.38 3.69 11.18
C ARG A 354 7.80 2.78 10.10
N GLY A 355 6.50 2.86 9.93
CA GLY A 355 5.74 2.24 8.85
C GLY A 355 4.75 3.21 8.23
N TRP A 356 3.70 2.67 7.68
CA TRP A 356 2.59 3.40 7.08
C TRP A 356 1.25 2.89 7.62
N SER A 357 0.24 3.71 7.44
CA SER A 357 -1.14 3.32 7.67
C SER A 357 -1.66 2.54 6.47
N VAL A 358 -2.66 1.70 6.68
CA VAL A 358 -3.25 0.87 5.61
C VAL A 358 -4.75 0.72 5.86
N GLY A 359 -5.56 0.99 4.85
CA GLY A 359 -6.99 0.66 4.83
C GLY A 359 -7.28 -0.58 3.99
N GLY A 360 -8.08 -1.50 4.52
CA GLY A 360 -8.51 -2.71 3.82
C GLY A 360 -9.92 -3.14 4.24
N SER A 361 -10.52 -4.06 3.52
CA SER A 361 -11.87 -4.55 3.80
C SER A 361 -12.00 -6.05 3.60
N LEU A 362 -12.86 -6.68 4.41
CA LEU A 362 -13.42 -8.00 4.17
C LEU A 362 -14.66 -7.84 3.29
N GLY A 363 -14.72 -8.54 2.17
CA GLY A 363 -15.82 -8.46 1.22
C GLY A 363 -16.35 -9.82 0.80
N ASP A 364 -17.49 -9.81 0.14
CA ASP A 364 -18.01 -10.99 -0.57
C ASP A 364 -17.40 -11.04 -1.98
N PRO A 365 -16.49 -11.97 -2.29
CA PRO A 365 -15.83 -12.03 -3.59
C PRO A 365 -16.80 -12.39 -4.73
N ARG A 366 -18.04 -12.76 -4.42
CA ARG A 366 -19.08 -13.01 -5.40
C ARG A 366 -19.74 -11.74 -5.93
N THR A 367 -19.75 -10.65 -5.10
CA THR A 367 -20.58 -9.46 -5.35
C THR A 367 -19.84 -8.14 -5.17
N GLY A 368 -18.75 -8.11 -4.42
CA GLY A 368 -18.06 -6.89 -3.99
C GLY A 368 -18.73 -6.20 -2.80
N GLU A 369 -19.70 -6.82 -2.11
CA GLU A 369 -20.26 -6.27 -0.88
C GLU A 369 -19.22 -6.26 0.23
N ILE A 370 -18.89 -5.08 0.78
CA ILE A 370 -18.00 -4.94 1.93
C ILE A 370 -18.78 -5.24 3.21
N LEU A 371 -18.24 -6.14 4.03
CA LEU A 371 -18.85 -6.57 5.29
C LEU A 371 -18.14 -5.98 6.50
N LYS A 372 -16.81 -5.79 6.40
CA LYS A 372 -15.99 -5.20 7.44
C LYS A 372 -14.90 -4.36 6.81
N GLY A 373 -14.78 -3.11 7.27
CA GLY A 373 -13.64 -2.23 6.98
C GLY A 373 -12.64 -2.24 8.14
N MET A 374 -11.35 -2.21 7.84
CA MET A 374 -10.29 -2.15 8.83
C MET A 374 -9.17 -1.21 8.38
N ALA A 375 -9.01 -0.10 9.09
CA ALA A 375 -7.89 0.81 8.91
C ALA A 375 -6.88 0.63 10.05
N ARG A 376 -5.59 0.58 9.73
CA ARG A 376 -4.48 0.45 10.68
C ARG A 376 -3.62 1.69 10.63
N MET A 377 -3.50 2.39 11.76
CA MET A 377 -2.79 3.66 11.88
C MET A 377 -1.40 3.46 12.46
N ASP A 378 -0.36 3.98 11.82
CA ASP A 378 1.03 3.85 12.29
C ASP A 378 1.33 4.77 13.49
N SER A 379 1.85 4.20 14.58
CA SER A 379 2.18 4.91 15.82
C SER A 379 3.35 5.91 15.71
N HIS A 380 4.25 5.71 14.73
CA HIS A 380 5.37 6.61 14.50
C HIS A 380 5.00 7.86 13.70
N ARG A 381 3.80 7.87 13.08
CA ARG A 381 3.34 8.96 12.24
C ARG A 381 3.47 10.32 12.93
N ALA A 382 2.93 10.44 14.13
CA ALA A 382 2.95 11.69 14.89
C ALA A 382 4.39 12.20 15.14
N ARG A 383 5.35 11.30 15.37
CA ARG A 383 6.77 11.67 15.60
C ARG A 383 7.45 12.10 14.31
N THR A 384 7.13 11.46 13.19
CA THR A 384 7.65 11.85 11.87
C THR A 384 7.16 13.25 11.49
N ASP A 385 5.87 13.51 11.66
CA ASP A 385 5.28 14.81 11.37
C ASP A 385 5.81 15.91 12.30
N TYR A 386 6.04 15.57 13.58
CA TYR A 386 6.73 16.49 14.51
C TYR A 386 8.15 16.84 14.02
N ASN A 387 8.95 15.86 13.57
CA ASN A 387 10.28 16.12 13.04
C ASN A 387 10.25 17.04 11.81
N LEU A 388 9.25 16.85 10.95
CA LEU A 388 9.04 17.70 9.79
C LEU A 388 8.67 19.14 10.20
N TYR A 389 7.75 19.30 11.14
CA TYR A 389 7.41 20.61 11.70
C TYR A 389 8.62 21.30 12.31
N ALA A 390 9.36 20.57 13.18
CA ALA A 390 10.53 21.09 13.85
C ALA A 390 11.64 21.50 12.86
N ALA A 391 11.80 20.76 11.74
CA ALA A 391 12.74 21.10 10.68
C ALA A 391 12.40 22.44 9.99
N LEU A 392 11.12 22.73 9.78
CA LEU A 392 10.66 23.96 9.11
C LEU A 392 10.57 25.15 10.07
N MET A 393 9.98 24.94 11.25
CA MET A 393 9.54 26.01 12.15
C MET A 393 10.43 26.20 13.39
N GLY A 394 11.13 25.14 13.83
CA GLY A 394 11.81 25.06 15.11
C GLY A 394 11.05 24.21 16.12
N ALA A 395 11.69 23.86 17.24
CA ALA A 395 11.19 22.89 18.21
C ALA A 395 10.54 23.52 19.47
N ASP A 396 10.45 24.84 19.57
CA ASP A 396 10.01 25.56 20.80
C ASP A 396 8.54 25.97 20.78
N ALA A 397 7.77 25.58 19.75
CA ALA A 397 6.39 26.03 19.55
C ALA A 397 5.37 24.91 19.86
N ALA A 398 5.35 24.40 21.08
CA ALA A 398 4.62 23.19 21.48
C ALA A 398 3.12 23.13 21.11
N ALA A 399 2.39 24.25 21.12
CA ALA A 399 0.98 24.26 20.72
C ALA A 399 0.78 24.15 19.20
N ALA A 400 1.65 24.81 18.43
CA ALA A 400 1.55 24.83 16.95
C ALA A 400 2.07 23.50 16.36
N ASP A 401 3.10 22.88 16.93
CA ASP A 401 3.60 21.58 16.52
C ASP A 401 2.55 20.49 16.72
N THR A 402 1.86 20.51 17.85
CA THR A 402 0.77 19.59 18.15
C THR A 402 -0.39 19.79 17.18
N HIS A 403 -0.77 21.04 16.87
CA HIS A 403 -1.83 21.33 15.90
C HIS A 403 -1.51 20.75 14.52
N PHE A 404 -0.28 20.95 14.02
CA PHE A 404 0.17 20.42 12.74
C PHE A 404 0.10 18.88 12.69
N VAL A 405 0.62 18.21 13.72
CA VAL A 405 0.62 16.75 13.84
C VAL A 405 -0.81 16.20 13.86
N LEU A 406 -1.70 16.80 14.67
CA LEU A 406 -3.10 16.34 14.78
C LEU A 406 -3.90 16.59 13.49
N ALA A 407 -3.60 17.67 12.76
CA ALA A 407 -4.20 17.92 11.45
C ALA A 407 -3.83 16.80 10.45
N ARG A 408 -2.58 16.33 10.49
CA ARG A 408 -2.16 15.19 9.67
C ARG A 408 -2.80 13.88 10.12
N VAL A 409 -2.88 13.60 11.41
CA VAL A 409 -3.56 12.40 11.93
C VAL A 409 -5.02 12.35 11.45
N ARG A 410 -5.74 13.49 11.51
CA ARG A 410 -7.12 13.60 10.96
C ARG A 410 -7.17 13.25 9.48
N GLN A 411 -6.29 13.85 8.68
CA GLN A 411 -6.27 13.62 7.24
C GLN A 411 -5.96 12.17 6.89
N VAL A 412 -4.96 11.54 7.51
CA VAL A 412 -4.62 10.11 7.25
C VAL A 412 -5.76 9.20 7.72
N SER A 413 -6.39 9.47 8.87
CA SER A 413 -7.52 8.67 9.34
C SER A 413 -8.71 8.71 8.35
N ALA A 414 -9.00 9.88 7.79
CA ALA A 414 -10.01 10.01 6.73
C ALA A 414 -9.62 9.23 5.47
N HIS A 415 -8.37 9.31 5.06
CA HIS A 415 -7.82 8.63 3.90
C HIS A 415 -7.93 7.10 4.02
N GLU A 416 -7.43 6.52 5.11
CA GLU A 416 -7.47 5.06 5.32
C GLU A 416 -8.91 4.52 5.40
N VAL A 417 -9.83 5.28 5.99
CA VAL A 417 -11.26 4.91 5.98
C VAL A 417 -11.84 5.00 4.57
N GLY A 418 -11.38 5.93 3.73
CA GLY A 418 -11.76 5.98 2.31
C GLY A 418 -11.45 4.68 1.56
N HIS A 419 -10.30 4.08 1.81
CA HIS A 419 -9.97 2.76 1.25
C HIS A 419 -10.93 1.68 1.73
N THR A 420 -11.28 1.68 3.01
CA THR A 420 -12.23 0.71 3.58
C THR A 420 -13.68 0.93 3.12
N LEU A 421 -13.98 2.09 2.52
CA LEU A 421 -15.21 2.38 1.79
C LEU A 421 -15.15 2.01 0.30
N GLY A 422 -14.07 1.39 -0.14
CA GLY A 422 -13.85 0.95 -1.51
C GLY A 422 -13.18 1.97 -2.42
N MET A 423 -12.74 3.13 -1.94
CA MET A 423 -12.14 4.17 -2.77
C MET A 423 -10.66 3.92 -3.00
N GLN A 424 -10.21 4.13 -4.23
CA GLN A 424 -8.79 4.09 -4.63
C GLN A 424 -8.15 5.47 -4.50
N HIS A 425 -6.82 5.52 -4.50
CA HIS A 425 -6.08 6.78 -4.60
C HIS A 425 -6.49 7.59 -5.83
N ASN A 426 -6.55 8.90 -5.69
CA ASN A 426 -6.74 9.83 -6.80
C ASN A 426 -5.66 10.90 -6.81
N TYR A 427 -4.51 10.60 -7.42
CA TYR A 427 -3.31 11.45 -7.44
C TYR A 427 -3.36 12.63 -8.42
N ILE A 428 -4.46 12.84 -9.12
CA ILE A 428 -4.68 14.03 -9.95
C ILE A 428 -5.53 15.07 -9.22
N ALA A 429 -6.01 14.76 -8.01
CA ALA A 429 -6.94 15.62 -7.29
C ALA A 429 -6.33 16.94 -6.82
N SER A 430 -5.01 17.05 -6.68
CA SER A 430 -4.28 18.29 -6.41
C SER A 430 -4.45 19.36 -7.51
N THR A 431 -4.80 18.96 -8.74
CA THR A 431 -5.00 19.87 -9.88
C THR A 431 -6.33 20.64 -9.82
N TYR A 432 -7.23 20.28 -8.93
CA TYR A 432 -8.46 21.01 -8.66
C TYR A 432 -8.62 21.26 -7.15
N GLU A 433 -7.69 22.04 -6.62
CA GLU A 433 -7.54 22.39 -5.20
C GLU A 433 -7.19 21.15 -4.34
N ARG A 434 -7.84 20.97 -3.20
CA ARG A 434 -7.78 19.76 -2.38
C ARG A 434 -9.00 18.90 -2.68
N GLY A 435 -9.09 18.44 -3.94
CA GLY A 435 -10.27 17.81 -4.49
C GLY A 435 -10.64 16.49 -3.84
N SER A 436 -9.68 15.77 -3.26
CA SER A 436 -9.93 14.47 -2.62
C SER A 436 -8.99 14.20 -1.46
N VAL A 437 -9.52 13.59 -0.38
CA VAL A 437 -8.72 13.03 0.70
C VAL A 437 -7.97 11.76 0.25
N MET A 438 -8.39 11.15 -0.87
CA MET A 438 -7.75 9.97 -1.46
C MET A 438 -6.49 10.32 -2.26
N ASP A 439 -6.07 11.56 -2.26
CA ASP A 439 -4.74 12.00 -2.67
C ASP A 439 -3.73 11.86 -1.52
N TYR A 440 -2.44 11.96 -1.82
CA TYR A 440 -1.37 12.12 -0.84
C TYR A 440 -0.91 13.59 -0.87
N PRO A 441 -1.58 14.50 -0.16
CA PRO A 441 -1.21 15.90 -0.20
C PRO A 441 0.09 16.16 0.57
N ALA A 442 0.99 16.94 -0.02
CA ALA A 442 2.02 17.61 0.75
C ALA A 442 1.37 18.57 1.77
N PRO A 443 2.03 18.86 2.91
CA PRO A 443 1.55 19.94 3.76
C PRO A 443 1.61 21.25 2.98
N ARG A 444 0.50 21.99 2.93
CA ARG A 444 0.44 23.34 2.34
C ARG A 444 1.28 24.28 3.18
N VAL A 445 2.39 24.68 2.62
CA VAL A 445 3.31 25.66 3.23
C VAL A 445 3.02 27.01 2.57
N ARG A 446 2.63 28.01 3.33
CA ARG A 446 2.57 29.37 2.83
C ARG A 446 3.90 30.08 3.11
N LEU A 447 4.38 30.82 2.13
CA LEU A 447 5.60 31.61 2.27
C LEU A 447 5.24 33.07 2.01
N THR A 448 5.21 33.91 3.06
CA THR A 448 4.85 35.32 2.98
C THR A 448 5.97 36.17 3.60
N ASN A 449 6.56 37.03 2.80
CA ASN A 449 7.68 37.89 3.24
C ASN A 449 8.84 37.11 3.90
N GLY A 450 9.12 35.90 3.40
CA GLY A 450 10.13 35.01 3.94
C GLY A 450 9.75 34.26 5.21
N GLU A 451 8.51 34.41 5.70
CA GLU A 451 8.01 33.62 6.85
C GLU A 451 7.21 32.42 6.37
N ILE A 452 7.44 31.26 7.02
CA ILE A 452 6.75 29.98 6.78
C ILE A 452 5.50 29.94 7.66
N ASP A 453 4.34 29.64 7.05
CA ASP A 453 3.07 29.43 7.73
C ASP A 453 2.53 28.03 7.41
N LEU A 454 2.24 27.23 8.44
CA LEU A 454 1.70 25.86 8.39
C LEU A 454 0.29 25.77 9.00
N THR A 455 -0.37 26.90 9.31
CA THR A 455 -1.68 26.90 9.99
C THR A 455 -2.78 26.19 9.19
N GLN A 456 -2.63 26.11 7.88
CA GLN A 456 -3.55 25.42 6.96
C GLN A 456 -2.87 24.28 6.19
N ALA A 457 -1.94 23.59 6.86
CA ALA A 457 -1.15 22.54 6.24
C ALA A 457 -2.01 21.43 5.62
N TYR A 458 -3.11 21.05 6.24
CA TYR A 458 -4.01 20.01 5.75
C TYR A 458 -5.47 20.49 5.70
N GLY A 459 -6.28 19.92 4.78
CA GLY A 459 -7.71 20.18 4.66
C GLY A 459 -8.49 19.63 5.85
N THR A 460 -9.65 20.21 6.12
CA THR A 460 -10.49 19.87 7.27
C THR A 460 -11.81 19.20 6.91
N GLY A 461 -12.29 19.31 5.67
CA GLY A 461 -13.55 18.73 5.19
C GLY A 461 -13.37 18.01 3.85
N PRO A 462 -14.42 17.30 3.39
CA PRO A 462 -14.37 16.55 2.14
C PRO A 462 -14.22 17.47 0.93
N GLY A 463 -13.33 17.04 0.04
CA GLY A 463 -13.18 17.66 -1.27
C GLY A 463 -14.38 17.37 -2.17
N ASP A 464 -14.48 18.13 -3.24
CA ASP A 464 -15.61 17.99 -4.16
C ASP A 464 -15.64 16.61 -4.85
N TYR A 465 -14.47 16.05 -5.12
CA TYR A 465 -14.36 14.69 -5.67
C TYR A 465 -14.84 13.64 -4.66
N ASP A 466 -14.51 13.77 -3.37
CA ASP A 466 -14.95 12.82 -2.34
C ASP A 466 -16.48 12.75 -2.28
N VAL A 467 -17.14 13.91 -2.27
CA VAL A 467 -18.61 14.00 -2.26
C VAL A 467 -19.21 13.39 -3.53
N TRP A 468 -18.60 13.71 -4.69
CA TRP A 468 -19.04 13.20 -5.98
C TRP A 468 -18.86 11.66 -6.08
N ALA A 469 -17.72 11.14 -5.63
CA ALA A 469 -17.44 9.71 -5.63
C ALA A 469 -18.38 8.95 -4.66
N VAL A 470 -18.63 9.48 -3.46
CA VAL A 470 -19.64 8.92 -2.54
C VAL A 470 -21.03 8.91 -3.19
N ARG A 471 -21.44 9.99 -3.84
CA ARG A 471 -22.73 10.07 -4.53
C ARG A 471 -22.82 9.01 -5.64
N TRP A 472 -21.76 8.78 -6.40
CA TRP A 472 -21.73 7.77 -7.44
C TRP A 472 -21.67 6.35 -6.84
N GLY A 473 -20.78 6.09 -5.88
CA GLY A 473 -20.57 4.77 -5.29
C GLY A 473 -21.72 4.30 -4.40
N TYR A 474 -22.31 5.21 -3.62
CA TYR A 474 -23.28 4.90 -2.58
C TYR A 474 -24.71 5.44 -2.84
N GLY A 475 -24.91 6.25 -3.89
CA GLY A 475 -26.22 6.74 -4.26
C GLY A 475 -27.23 5.59 -4.46
N ILE A 476 -28.44 5.76 -3.95
CA ILE A 476 -29.50 4.74 -3.97
C ILE A 476 -30.51 5.15 -5.05
N PHE A 477 -30.58 4.33 -6.11
CA PHE A 477 -31.41 4.57 -7.28
C PHE A 477 -32.35 3.41 -7.54
N PRO A 478 -33.58 3.66 -8.10
CA PRO A 478 -34.43 2.58 -8.60
C PRO A 478 -33.71 1.78 -9.69
N ALA A 479 -33.88 0.46 -9.72
CA ALA A 479 -33.18 -0.42 -10.66
C ALA A 479 -33.34 -0.01 -12.13
N ALA A 480 -34.52 0.51 -12.50
CA ALA A 480 -34.81 0.93 -13.88
C ALA A 480 -34.05 2.19 -14.32
N THR A 481 -33.61 3.04 -13.39
CA THR A 481 -32.95 4.33 -13.68
C THR A 481 -31.52 4.40 -13.16
N GLU A 482 -31.03 3.39 -12.48
CA GLU A 482 -29.71 3.40 -11.85
C GLU A 482 -28.60 3.69 -12.86
N ARG A 483 -28.60 3.00 -14.00
CA ARG A 483 -27.59 3.19 -15.06
C ARG A 483 -27.54 4.64 -15.57
N ASP A 484 -28.71 5.21 -15.86
CA ASP A 484 -28.79 6.58 -16.39
C ASP A 484 -28.40 7.61 -15.33
N SER A 485 -28.79 7.36 -14.08
CA SER A 485 -28.41 8.22 -12.94
C SER A 485 -26.90 8.22 -12.71
N LEU A 486 -26.25 7.06 -12.76
CA LEU A 486 -24.81 6.94 -12.64
C LEU A 486 -24.07 7.62 -13.79
N ALA A 487 -24.54 7.43 -15.02
CA ALA A 487 -24.01 8.10 -16.20
C ALA A 487 -24.13 9.64 -16.10
N ALA A 488 -25.26 10.14 -15.60
CA ALA A 488 -25.46 11.56 -15.39
C ALA A 488 -24.50 12.15 -14.34
N ILE A 489 -24.25 11.42 -13.24
CA ILE A 489 -23.29 11.83 -12.20
C ILE A 489 -21.86 11.90 -12.79
N VAL A 490 -21.44 10.89 -13.58
CA VAL A 490 -20.13 10.92 -14.25
C VAL A 490 -20.03 12.10 -15.20
N ALA A 491 -21.04 12.33 -16.04
CA ALA A 491 -21.07 13.46 -16.98
C ALA A 491 -21.02 14.82 -16.25
N GLU A 492 -21.65 14.93 -15.08
CA GLU A 492 -21.56 16.12 -14.22
C GLU A 492 -20.12 16.33 -13.73
N GLY A 493 -19.47 15.29 -13.19
CA GLY A 493 -18.09 15.37 -12.70
C GLY A 493 -17.10 15.77 -13.78
N LEU A 494 -17.21 15.17 -14.97
CA LEU A 494 -16.36 15.54 -16.11
C LEU A 494 -16.52 17.01 -16.54
N ARG A 495 -17.76 17.53 -16.53
CA ARG A 495 -17.99 18.97 -16.81
C ARG A 495 -17.41 19.91 -15.74
N LYS A 496 -17.30 19.44 -14.50
CA LYS A 496 -16.65 20.16 -13.38
C LYS A 496 -15.13 19.99 -13.37
N GLY A 497 -14.58 19.14 -14.24
CA GLY A 497 -13.15 18.89 -14.30
C GLY A 497 -12.64 17.82 -13.31
N TYR A 498 -13.54 17.07 -12.68
CA TYR A 498 -13.14 15.97 -11.79
C TYR A 498 -12.57 14.83 -12.62
N LEU A 499 -11.28 14.59 -12.44
CA LEU A 499 -10.53 13.53 -13.11
C LEU A 499 -10.12 12.48 -12.09
N TYR A 500 -9.83 11.29 -12.60
CA TYR A 500 -9.36 10.17 -11.79
C TYR A 500 -8.16 9.49 -12.48
N LEU A 501 -7.02 9.52 -11.80
CA LEU A 501 -5.80 8.78 -12.12
C LEU A 501 -5.16 8.31 -10.80
N SER A 502 -4.67 7.07 -10.79
CA SER A 502 -4.30 6.38 -9.55
C SER A 502 -2.83 5.93 -9.53
N ASP A 503 -2.53 4.88 -8.76
CA ASP A 503 -1.17 4.37 -8.49
C ASP A 503 -0.40 4.03 -9.77
N GLY A 504 -1.02 3.34 -10.70
CA GLY A 504 -0.43 2.98 -11.99
C GLY A 504 -0.01 4.18 -12.85
N ASP A 505 -0.61 5.34 -12.59
CA ASP A 505 -0.38 6.59 -13.33
C ASP A 505 0.67 7.48 -12.65
N ALA A 506 0.80 7.38 -11.34
CA ALA A 506 1.62 8.28 -10.52
C ALA A 506 2.96 7.68 -10.09
N ARG A 507 2.95 6.41 -9.62
CA ARG A 507 4.10 5.77 -8.94
C ARG A 507 5.22 5.27 -9.86
N PRO A 508 4.96 4.69 -11.05
CA PRO A 508 6.03 4.18 -11.89
C PRO A 508 7.04 5.28 -12.28
N GLU A 509 8.32 4.96 -12.29
CA GLU A 509 9.39 5.88 -12.69
C GLU A 509 9.19 6.43 -14.10
N ASN A 510 8.54 5.65 -14.98
CA ASN A 510 8.20 6.02 -16.34
C ASN A 510 6.88 6.80 -16.47
N ALA A 511 6.20 7.12 -15.37
CA ALA A 511 5.00 7.95 -15.41
C ALA A 511 5.21 9.23 -16.22
N SER A 512 4.16 9.66 -16.94
CA SER A 512 4.29 10.69 -17.96
C SER A 512 3.33 11.88 -17.81
N ASP A 513 2.34 11.78 -16.93
CA ASP A 513 1.41 12.89 -16.70
C ASP A 513 1.88 13.75 -15.52
N PRO A 514 2.34 14.99 -15.76
CA PRO A 514 2.84 15.88 -14.71
C PRO A 514 1.75 16.37 -13.74
N ARG A 515 0.49 16.06 -13.99
CA ARG A 515 -0.64 16.40 -13.13
C ARG A 515 -0.92 15.32 -12.07
N THR A 516 -0.30 14.12 -12.21
CA THR A 516 -0.59 12.96 -11.36
C THR A 516 0.63 12.64 -10.51
N ASN A 517 0.59 13.06 -9.26
CA ASN A 517 1.76 12.99 -8.39
C ASN A 517 1.38 12.61 -6.96
N LEU A 518 2.35 12.04 -6.26
CA LEU A 518 2.31 11.87 -4.81
C LEU A 518 2.96 13.10 -4.17
N TRP A 519 2.41 13.57 -3.06
CA TRP A 519 3.01 14.60 -2.21
C TRP A 519 3.16 15.95 -2.92
N ASP A 520 2.19 16.30 -3.72
CA ASP A 520 2.03 17.64 -4.26
C ASP A 520 0.83 18.38 -3.62
N ASP A 521 0.75 19.68 -3.87
CA ASP A 521 -0.37 20.56 -3.43
C ASP A 521 -0.43 21.75 -4.38
N ALA A 522 -0.46 21.48 -5.70
CA ALA A 522 -0.53 22.53 -6.71
C ALA A 522 -1.03 22.00 -8.05
N GLU A 523 -1.67 22.89 -8.83
CA GLU A 523 -2.12 22.59 -10.20
C GLU A 523 -0.97 22.39 -11.18
N SER A 524 0.19 22.99 -10.91
CA SER A 524 1.37 23.01 -11.80
C SER A 524 2.60 22.47 -11.11
N ALA A 525 3.19 21.40 -11.66
CA ALA A 525 4.45 20.83 -11.18
C ALA A 525 5.62 21.85 -11.20
N SER A 526 5.65 22.78 -12.18
CA SER A 526 6.66 23.84 -12.24
C SER A 526 6.52 24.87 -11.13
N GLU A 527 5.29 25.28 -10.80
CA GLU A 527 5.02 26.19 -9.70
C GLU A 527 5.29 25.52 -8.37
N PHE A 528 4.92 24.27 -8.24
CA PHE A 528 5.17 23.48 -7.05
C PHE A 528 6.67 23.37 -6.76
N LEU A 529 7.52 23.00 -7.74
CA LEU A 529 8.97 22.94 -7.52
C LEU A 529 9.53 24.30 -7.09
N ARG A 530 9.20 25.38 -7.80
CA ARG A 530 9.66 26.72 -7.47
C ARG A 530 9.30 27.11 -6.02
N HIS A 531 8.07 26.81 -5.62
CA HIS A 531 7.60 27.09 -4.27
C HIS A 531 8.35 26.26 -3.23
N GLN A 532 8.45 24.94 -3.43
CA GLN A 532 9.12 24.03 -2.49
C GLN A 532 10.62 24.32 -2.37
N THR A 533 11.29 24.69 -3.45
CA THR A 533 12.68 25.19 -3.41
C THR A 533 12.79 26.47 -2.60
N GLY A 534 11.82 27.39 -2.72
CA GLY A 534 11.74 28.61 -1.89
C GLY A 534 11.59 28.30 -0.41
N VAL A 535 10.68 27.42 -0.05
CA VAL A 535 10.48 26.95 1.35
C VAL A 535 11.77 26.33 1.89
N ARG A 536 12.39 25.42 1.14
CA ARG A 536 13.65 24.76 1.50
C ARG A 536 14.76 25.77 1.79
N ARG A 537 14.96 26.75 0.92
CA ARG A 537 15.98 27.81 1.09
C ARG A 537 15.76 28.60 2.37
N VAL A 538 14.51 29.03 2.62
CA VAL A 538 14.17 29.78 3.84
C VAL A 538 14.42 28.94 5.09
N ALA A 539 13.95 27.70 5.10
CA ALA A 539 14.11 26.81 6.24
C ALA A 539 15.59 26.48 6.50
N LEU A 540 16.39 26.17 5.46
CA LEU A 540 17.84 25.92 5.60
C LEU A 540 18.62 27.14 6.08
N SER A 541 18.23 28.36 5.65
CA SER A 541 18.91 29.59 6.11
C SER A 541 18.71 29.87 7.60
N ARG A 542 17.70 29.28 8.23
CA ARG A 542 17.32 29.42 9.64
C ARG A 542 17.64 28.17 10.47
N PHE A 543 18.12 27.12 9.81
CA PHE A 543 18.35 25.83 10.45
C PHE A 543 19.51 25.88 11.43
N GLY A 544 19.31 25.30 12.62
CA GLY A 544 20.32 25.24 13.67
C GLY A 544 19.75 24.78 15.02
N LEU A 545 20.31 25.21 16.12
CA LEU A 545 19.93 24.76 17.47
C LEU A 545 18.45 25.01 17.81
N ARG A 546 17.79 25.97 17.16
CA ARG A 546 16.35 26.20 17.32
C ARG A 546 15.47 25.01 16.84
N ASN A 547 16.03 24.11 16.04
CA ASN A 547 15.30 22.97 15.47
C ASN A 547 15.34 21.73 16.40
N ILE A 548 15.96 21.86 17.57
CA ILE A 548 15.92 20.87 18.66
C ILE A 548 15.52 21.54 19.95
N ARG A 549 14.95 20.78 20.89
CA ARG A 549 14.57 21.30 22.21
C ARG A 549 15.78 21.50 23.12
N MET A 550 15.63 22.37 24.08
CA MET A 550 16.68 22.53 25.13
C MET A 550 16.90 21.17 25.82
N GLY A 551 18.16 20.75 25.90
CA GLY A 551 18.55 19.48 26.51
C GLY A 551 18.56 18.27 25.56
N GLU A 552 18.05 18.40 24.32
CA GLU A 552 18.24 17.35 23.29
C GLU A 552 19.72 17.33 22.83
N PRO A 553 20.28 16.13 22.54
CA PRO A 553 21.57 16.01 21.90
C PRO A 553 21.64 16.76 20.58
N VAL A 554 22.67 17.57 20.36
CA VAL A 554 22.81 18.35 19.11
C VAL A 554 22.82 17.42 17.86
N ALA A 555 23.30 16.20 17.99
CA ALA A 555 23.30 15.19 16.94
C ALA A 555 21.89 14.86 16.42
N THR A 556 20.82 15.13 17.18
CA THR A 556 19.43 14.98 16.74
C THR A 556 19.09 15.89 15.54
N LEU A 557 19.86 16.98 15.34
CA LEU A 557 19.69 17.84 14.17
C LEU A 557 19.78 17.09 12.85
N GLN A 558 20.54 15.98 12.76
CA GLN A 558 20.59 15.17 11.53
C GLN A 558 19.24 14.63 11.14
N GLU A 559 18.38 14.23 12.08
CA GLU A 559 17.02 13.72 11.83
C GLU A 559 16.07 14.79 11.27
N ARG A 560 16.35 16.06 11.53
CA ARG A 560 15.58 17.20 11.01
C ARG A 560 16.16 17.74 9.71
N LEU A 561 17.48 17.72 9.56
CA LEU A 561 18.14 18.21 8.36
C LEU A 561 17.85 17.35 7.14
N VAL A 562 17.88 16.02 7.27
CA VAL A 562 17.78 15.13 6.12
C VAL A 562 16.45 15.30 5.38
N PRO A 563 15.27 15.25 6.03
CA PRO A 563 14.00 15.51 5.35
C PRO A 563 13.92 16.96 4.80
N LEU A 564 14.52 17.93 5.48
CA LEU A 564 14.56 19.31 5.00
C LEU A 564 15.48 19.45 3.78
N TYR A 565 16.65 18.82 3.76
CA TYR A 565 17.57 18.88 2.61
C TYR A 565 16.94 18.30 1.35
N PHE A 566 16.17 17.20 1.50
CA PHE A 566 15.43 16.54 0.42
C PHE A 566 13.96 17.01 0.31
N TRP A 567 13.60 18.15 0.90
CA TRP A 567 12.22 18.64 0.98
C TRP A 567 11.49 18.65 -0.36
N HIS A 568 12.17 19.13 -1.39
CA HIS A 568 11.61 19.32 -2.74
C HIS A 568 11.72 18.09 -3.65
N ARG A 569 12.12 16.91 -3.13
CA ARG A 569 12.35 15.69 -3.95
C ARG A 569 11.12 15.22 -4.74
N PHE A 570 9.94 15.34 -4.15
CA PHE A 570 8.69 14.97 -4.83
C PHE A 570 8.32 15.97 -5.93
N ALA A 571 8.54 17.24 -5.70
CA ALA A 571 8.35 18.27 -6.71
C ALA A 571 9.33 18.11 -7.90
N LEU A 572 10.57 17.68 -7.64
CA LEU A 572 11.53 17.29 -8.68
C LEU A 572 10.99 16.11 -9.51
N ASN A 573 10.52 15.05 -8.84
CA ASN A 573 9.95 13.89 -9.53
C ASN A 573 8.73 14.29 -10.37
N SER A 574 7.81 15.06 -9.81
CA SER A 574 6.63 15.58 -10.52
C SER A 574 7.02 16.33 -11.79
N LEU A 575 8.00 17.24 -11.68
CA LEU A 575 8.41 18.05 -12.81
C LEU A 575 9.12 17.25 -13.92
N THR A 576 9.87 16.19 -13.56
CA THR A 576 10.51 15.32 -14.57
C THR A 576 9.49 14.65 -15.50
N LYS A 577 8.25 14.40 -15.05
CA LYS A 577 7.17 13.82 -15.86
C LYS A 577 6.76 14.71 -17.04
N THR A 578 7.07 16.01 -16.97
CA THR A 578 6.82 16.94 -18.06
C THR A 578 7.71 16.68 -19.29
N LEU A 579 8.94 16.16 -19.09
CA LEU A 579 9.88 15.88 -20.19
C LEU A 579 9.46 14.61 -20.93
N GLY A 580 9.24 14.70 -22.25
CA GLY A 580 8.60 13.61 -22.98
C GLY A 580 7.24 13.24 -22.38
N GLY A 581 6.60 14.21 -21.73
CA GLY A 581 5.36 14.03 -21.00
C GLY A 581 4.14 14.00 -21.90
N MET A 582 3.06 13.42 -21.37
CA MET A 582 1.74 13.48 -21.99
C MET A 582 0.66 13.47 -20.91
N THR A 583 -0.41 14.22 -21.13
CA THR A 583 -1.64 14.09 -20.37
C THR A 583 -2.52 13.02 -20.98
N TYR A 584 -3.24 12.29 -20.14
CA TYR A 584 -4.23 11.32 -20.58
C TYR A 584 -5.36 11.19 -19.56
N GLN A 585 -6.40 10.47 -19.91
CA GLN A 585 -7.57 10.24 -19.07
C GLN A 585 -8.22 8.91 -19.43
N ASN A 586 -9.04 8.39 -18.53
CA ASN A 586 -9.82 7.17 -18.72
C ASN A 586 -11.04 7.42 -19.63
N ALA A 587 -10.77 7.88 -20.86
CA ALA A 587 -11.80 8.28 -21.82
C ALA A 587 -12.59 7.09 -22.37
N LEU A 588 -13.91 7.22 -22.43
CA LEU A 588 -14.79 6.28 -23.10
C LEU A 588 -15.31 6.85 -24.42
N ARG A 589 -15.60 5.96 -25.37
CA ARG A 589 -16.19 6.39 -26.64
C ARG A 589 -17.54 7.09 -26.39
N GLY A 590 -17.63 8.35 -26.81
CA GLY A 590 -18.85 9.15 -26.69
C GLY A 590 -18.94 10.08 -25.47
N ASP A 591 -17.91 10.10 -24.59
CA ASP A 591 -17.89 10.99 -23.43
C ASP A 591 -17.23 12.37 -23.69
N GLY A 592 -16.73 12.58 -24.91
CA GLY A 592 -16.14 13.87 -25.32
C GLY A 592 -14.73 14.14 -24.81
N GLN A 593 -14.13 13.23 -24.06
CA GLN A 593 -12.77 13.40 -23.54
C GLN A 593 -11.70 13.18 -24.62
N VAL A 594 -10.57 13.89 -24.50
CA VAL A 594 -9.35 13.65 -25.30
C VAL A 594 -8.52 12.59 -24.59
N ALA A 595 -8.39 11.41 -25.20
CA ALA A 595 -7.71 10.28 -24.56
C ALA A 595 -6.24 10.58 -24.19
N THR A 596 -5.46 11.18 -25.10
CA THR A 596 -4.04 11.52 -24.85
C THR A 596 -3.63 12.81 -25.55
N ARG A 597 -2.70 13.58 -24.92
CA ARG A 597 -2.08 14.75 -25.54
C ARG A 597 -0.63 14.90 -25.07
N PRO A 598 0.39 14.92 -25.96
CA PRO A 598 1.76 15.27 -25.58
C PRO A 598 1.83 16.69 -24.98
N ILE A 599 2.71 16.89 -24.01
CA ILE A 599 3.03 18.21 -23.45
C ILE A 599 3.76 19.03 -24.50
N ASP A 600 3.41 20.31 -24.63
CA ASP A 600 4.07 21.16 -25.62
C ASP A 600 5.55 21.43 -25.31
N GLY A 601 6.35 21.75 -26.36
CA GLY A 601 7.79 21.90 -26.24
C GLY A 601 8.23 23.08 -25.38
N ALA A 602 7.42 24.14 -25.27
CA ALA A 602 7.76 25.31 -24.46
C ALA A 602 7.65 24.96 -22.97
N GLN A 603 6.59 24.28 -22.58
CA GLN A 603 6.42 23.78 -21.21
C GLN A 603 7.54 22.78 -20.84
N GLN A 604 7.91 21.88 -21.74
CA GLN A 604 9.02 20.94 -21.52
C GLN A 604 10.36 21.65 -21.32
N ARG A 605 10.66 22.70 -22.09
CA ARG A 605 11.89 23.52 -21.94
C ARG A 605 11.91 24.29 -20.63
N GLN A 606 10.76 24.84 -20.21
CA GLN A 606 10.62 25.50 -18.93
C GLN A 606 10.89 24.53 -17.78
N ALA A 607 10.30 23.32 -17.83
CA ALA A 607 10.52 22.28 -16.86
C ALA A 607 12.01 21.86 -16.81
N LEU A 608 12.62 21.62 -17.97
CA LEU A 608 14.05 21.29 -18.06
C LEU A 608 14.93 22.39 -17.41
N SER A 609 14.68 23.66 -17.74
CA SER A 609 15.42 24.78 -17.15
C SER A 609 15.32 24.83 -15.62
N ALA A 610 14.12 24.59 -15.07
CA ALA A 610 13.91 24.54 -13.63
C ALA A 610 14.67 23.38 -12.96
N LEU A 611 14.61 22.17 -13.56
CA LEU A 611 15.35 21.00 -13.07
C LEU A 611 16.87 21.22 -13.10
N LEU A 612 17.39 21.86 -14.15
CA LEU A 612 18.81 22.15 -14.30
C LEU A 612 19.31 23.20 -13.29
N ALA A 613 18.43 24.08 -12.83
CA ALA A 613 18.76 25.05 -11.78
C ALA A 613 19.06 24.34 -10.45
N GLU A 614 18.39 23.26 -10.14
CA GLU A 614 18.58 22.48 -8.91
C GLU A 614 19.91 21.68 -8.88
N LEU A 615 20.59 21.56 -10.03
CA LEU A 615 21.93 20.94 -10.13
C LEU A 615 23.07 21.92 -9.83
N GLN A 616 22.77 23.19 -9.62
CA GLN A 616 23.79 24.19 -9.31
C GLN A 616 24.35 24.02 -7.91
N PRO A 617 25.66 24.27 -7.70
CA PRO A 617 26.30 24.13 -6.40
C PRO A 617 25.59 24.86 -5.25
N ALA A 618 24.96 26.00 -5.53
CA ALA A 618 24.22 26.76 -4.53
C ALA A 618 23.00 25.99 -3.96
N GLU A 619 22.34 25.18 -4.80
CA GLU A 619 21.19 24.35 -4.37
C GLU A 619 21.62 23.03 -3.71
N LEU A 620 22.82 22.57 -4.04
CA LEU A 620 23.37 21.33 -3.49
C LEU A 620 24.08 21.57 -2.13
N ALA A 621 24.45 22.82 -1.83
CA ALA A 621 25.22 23.15 -0.64
C ALA A 621 24.38 23.13 0.64
N ILE A 622 25.01 22.66 1.72
CA ILE A 622 24.54 22.85 3.10
C ILE A 622 25.37 23.98 3.72
N PRO A 623 24.77 24.97 4.40
CA PRO A 623 25.55 26.05 5.06
C PRO A 623 26.62 25.50 6.02
N ASP A 624 27.83 26.06 6.01
CA ASP A 624 28.92 25.60 6.90
C ASP A 624 28.57 25.74 8.39
N THR A 625 27.74 26.74 8.72
CA THR A 625 27.21 26.94 10.08
C THR A 625 26.33 25.75 10.51
N VAL A 626 25.58 25.12 9.58
CA VAL A 626 24.80 23.92 9.84
C VAL A 626 25.72 22.71 9.97
N LEU A 627 26.65 22.54 9.02
CA LEU A 627 27.59 21.40 9.04
C LEU A 627 28.38 21.31 10.33
N SER A 628 28.76 22.46 10.91
CA SER A 628 29.50 22.52 12.18
C SER A 628 28.71 22.01 13.41
N LEU A 629 27.38 21.89 13.29
CA LEU A 629 26.50 21.36 14.33
C LEU A 629 26.22 19.86 14.20
N LEU A 630 26.54 19.25 13.05
CA LEU A 630 26.19 17.87 12.74
C LEU A 630 27.24 16.87 13.24
N GLY A 631 27.40 16.79 14.55
CA GLY A 631 28.32 15.84 15.20
C GLY A 631 27.74 14.42 15.29
N PRO A 632 28.58 13.43 15.67
CA PRO A 632 28.14 12.07 15.90
C PRO A 632 27.20 11.99 17.11
N ARG A 633 26.34 10.96 17.11
CA ARG A 633 25.48 10.70 18.26
C ARG A 633 26.29 10.27 19.48
N PRO A 634 25.89 10.69 20.69
CA PRO A 634 26.50 10.19 21.91
C PRO A 634 26.33 8.69 22.07
N SER A 635 27.31 8.00 22.65
CA SER A 635 27.20 6.58 22.99
C SER A 635 26.01 6.34 23.91
N GLY A 636 25.24 5.29 23.64
CA GLY A 636 23.98 4.97 24.32
C GLY A 636 22.74 5.70 23.82
N TYR A 637 22.90 6.70 22.93
CA TYR A 637 21.82 7.26 22.11
C TYR A 637 21.78 6.60 20.72
N ASP A 638 22.43 5.47 20.62
CA ASP A 638 22.50 4.65 19.42
C ASP A 638 21.15 4.00 19.15
N GLY A 639 20.23 4.76 18.69
CA GLY A 639 19.29 4.20 17.74
C GLY A 639 20.12 3.60 16.61
N PRO A 640 19.66 2.65 15.83
CA PRO A 640 20.45 1.97 14.79
C PRO A 640 21.07 3.00 13.82
N VAL A 641 22.27 3.42 14.14
CA VAL A 641 23.06 4.50 13.50
C VAL A 641 23.34 4.23 12.03
N ASN A 642 23.09 3.01 11.59
CA ASN A 642 23.53 2.55 10.29
C ASN A 642 22.39 2.07 9.40
N ASN A 643 21.13 2.33 9.73
CA ASN A 643 20.04 1.75 8.98
C ASN A 643 18.90 2.73 8.77
N SER A 644 18.22 2.56 7.67
CA SER A 644 16.79 2.73 7.47
C SER A 644 15.89 2.36 8.69
N ASN A 645 16.46 1.95 9.81
CA ASN A 645 15.81 1.49 11.04
C ASN A 645 15.84 2.54 12.17
N SER A 646 16.11 3.81 11.90
CA SER A 646 15.74 4.86 12.84
C SER A 646 14.22 4.76 13.06
N PRO A 647 13.74 4.86 14.30
CA PRO A 647 12.29 4.92 14.56
C PRO A 647 11.55 5.93 13.70
N VAL A 648 12.24 6.94 13.20
CA VAL A 648 11.70 7.97 12.30
C VAL A 648 12.15 7.85 10.84
N GLY A 649 13.02 6.90 10.48
CA GLY A 649 13.34 6.54 9.09
C GLY A 649 14.15 7.57 8.26
N GLU A 650 14.53 8.69 8.83
CA GLU A 650 14.99 9.89 8.11
C GLU A 650 16.49 10.17 8.28
N LEU A 651 17.32 9.14 8.41
CA LEU A 651 18.77 9.28 8.50
C LEU A 651 19.45 8.96 7.18
N PHE A 652 20.51 9.69 6.90
CA PHE A 652 21.35 9.54 5.73
C PHE A 652 22.69 8.90 6.13
N ARG A 653 23.01 7.76 5.53
CA ARG A 653 24.28 7.07 5.76
C ARG A 653 25.37 7.69 4.87
N GLY A 654 26.30 8.42 5.49
CA GLY A 654 27.45 8.99 4.81
C GLY A 654 28.62 8.03 4.63
N ARG A 655 29.68 8.51 4.01
CA ARG A 655 30.98 7.83 3.80
C ARG A 655 32.12 8.54 4.50
N THR A 656 31.81 9.54 5.34
CA THR A 656 32.76 10.40 6.02
C THR A 656 32.61 10.36 7.54
N ASP A 657 32.01 9.26 8.05
CA ASP A 657 31.83 9.08 9.49
C ASP A 657 33.13 9.41 10.27
N PRO A 658 33.00 10.11 11.40
CA PRO A 658 31.79 10.55 12.07
C PRO A 658 31.20 11.89 11.59
N ALA A 659 31.79 12.53 10.59
CA ALA A 659 31.29 13.78 10.02
C ALA A 659 30.08 13.53 9.08
N PHE A 660 29.16 14.48 9.03
CA PHE A 660 28.06 14.44 8.06
C PHE A 660 28.60 14.57 6.63
N ASP A 661 28.14 13.71 5.72
CA ASP A 661 28.60 13.62 4.34
C ASP A 661 27.79 14.50 3.39
N GLU A 662 28.14 15.78 3.29
CA GLU A 662 27.52 16.72 2.36
C GLU A 662 27.67 16.29 0.91
N ILE A 663 28.83 15.74 0.53
CA ILE A 663 29.13 15.34 -0.86
C ILE A 663 28.23 14.16 -1.29
N SER A 664 28.00 13.21 -0.42
CA SER A 664 27.10 12.10 -0.69
C SER A 664 25.62 12.53 -0.72
N ALA A 665 25.22 13.47 0.14
CA ALA A 665 23.87 14.06 0.08
C ALA A 665 23.65 14.81 -1.25
N ALA A 666 24.60 15.64 -1.67
CA ALA A 666 24.56 16.34 -2.95
C ALA A 666 24.57 15.37 -4.14
N ARG A 667 25.32 14.26 -4.06
CA ARG A 667 25.33 13.21 -5.09
C ARG A 667 23.98 12.55 -5.22
N THR A 668 23.34 12.18 -4.13
CA THR A 668 22.00 11.57 -4.14
C THR A 668 21.00 12.51 -4.81
N LEU A 669 20.98 13.79 -4.43
CA LEU A 669 20.07 14.77 -5.04
C LEU A 669 20.38 14.96 -6.54
N SER A 670 21.67 15.09 -6.93
CA SER A 670 22.07 15.22 -8.33
C SER A 670 21.68 13.99 -9.17
N GLN A 671 21.85 12.78 -8.63
CA GLN A 671 21.44 11.54 -9.29
C GLN A 671 19.93 11.48 -9.50
N MET A 672 19.13 11.80 -8.48
CA MET A 672 17.66 11.85 -8.61
C MET A 672 17.23 12.75 -9.78
N ILE A 673 17.81 13.92 -9.92
CA ILE A 673 17.48 14.87 -10.98
C ILE A 673 17.93 14.33 -12.36
N VAL A 674 19.18 13.87 -12.48
CA VAL A 674 19.75 13.40 -13.75
C VAL A 674 19.08 12.11 -14.20
N ASP A 675 18.83 11.17 -13.27
CA ASP A 675 18.12 9.92 -13.54
C ASP A 675 16.68 10.18 -13.97
N GLY A 676 16.01 11.14 -13.31
CA GLY A 676 14.68 11.57 -13.70
C GLY A 676 14.64 12.21 -15.10
N ILE A 677 15.59 13.06 -15.46
CA ILE A 677 15.68 13.68 -16.82
C ILE A 677 15.92 12.62 -17.90
N LEU A 678 16.85 11.70 -17.66
CA LEU A 678 17.28 10.68 -18.62
C LEU A 678 16.72 9.29 -18.30
N GLN A 679 15.52 9.22 -17.72
CA GLN A 679 14.79 7.98 -17.51
C GLN A 679 14.48 7.34 -18.90
N ARG A 680 14.65 6.03 -19.03
CA ARG A 680 14.64 5.27 -20.31
C ARG A 680 13.42 5.57 -21.20
N GLU A 681 12.22 5.36 -20.65
CA GLU A 681 10.96 5.53 -21.40
C GLU A 681 10.68 7.01 -21.68
N ARG A 682 11.10 7.90 -20.79
CA ARG A 682 11.00 9.35 -20.98
C ARG A 682 11.90 9.81 -22.13
N ALA A 683 13.15 9.34 -22.17
CA ALA A 683 14.07 9.58 -23.27
C ALA A 683 13.50 9.02 -24.60
N GLY A 684 12.89 7.82 -24.56
CA GLY A 684 12.19 7.23 -25.71
C GLY A 684 11.02 8.08 -26.20
N ARG A 685 10.23 8.66 -25.28
CA ARG A 685 9.13 9.57 -25.64
C ARG A 685 9.63 10.88 -26.24
N LEU A 686 10.75 11.43 -25.76
CA LEU A 686 11.38 12.61 -26.38
C LEU A 686 11.76 12.35 -27.85
N VAL A 687 12.24 11.15 -28.17
CA VAL A 687 12.49 10.74 -29.56
C VAL A 687 11.17 10.62 -30.32
N THR A 688 10.20 9.89 -29.78
CA THR A 688 8.94 9.59 -30.47
C THR A 688 8.07 10.84 -30.70
N PHE A 689 8.02 11.74 -29.69
CA PHE A 689 7.14 12.93 -29.74
C PHE A 689 7.75 14.09 -30.55
N ALA A 690 9.05 14.07 -30.83
CA ALA A 690 9.71 15.10 -31.66
C ALA A 690 9.00 15.34 -33.02
N GLY A 691 8.43 14.27 -33.60
CA GLY A 691 7.68 14.34 -34.85
C GLY A 691 6.19 14.64 -34.72
N ARG A 692 5.64 14.74 -33.50
CA ARG A 692 4.19 14.92 -33.28
C ARG A 692 3.72 16.36 -33.16
N GLY A 693 4.62 17.33 -33.22
CA GLY A 693 4.29 18.75 -33.13
C GLY A 693 5.42 19.65 -33.56
N ARG A 694 5.09 20.93 -33.79
CA ARG A 694 6.14 21.93 -34.07
C ARG A 694 6.83 22.33 -32.77
N ASN A 695 8.15 22.48 -32.80
CA ASN A 695 8.96 22.94 -31.69
C ASN A 695 8.91 22.02 -30.42
N MET A 696 8.67 20.74 -30.60
CA MET A 696 8.79 19.76 -29.51
C MET A 696 10.22 19.74 -28.97
N LEU A 697 10.37 19.52 -27.66
CA LEU A 697 11.69 19.28 -27.06
C LEU A 697 12.24 17.95 -27.57
N THR A 698 13.51 17.94 -27.99
CA THR A 698 14.19 16.74 -28.48
C THR A 698 15.13 16.14 -27.41
N LEU A 699 15.46 14.85 -27.54
CA LEU A 699 16.44 14.20 -26.67
C LEU A 699 17.82 14.87 -26.78
N GLY A 700 18.23 15.24 -28.01
CA GLY A 700 19.50 15.95 -28.24
C GLY A 700 19.57 17.29 -27.50
N GLU A 701 18.51 18.12 -27.62
CA GLU A 701 18.41 19.40 -26.93
C GLU A 701 18.39 19.19 -25.36
N THR A 702 17.74 18.15 -24.89
CA THR A 702 17.71 17.81 -23.48
C THR A 702 19.09 17.48 -22.91
N ILE A 703 19.85 16.62 -23.62
CA ILE A 703 21.20 16.23 -23.20
C ILE A 703 22.17 17.42 -23.34
N ASP A 704 22.13 18.17 -24.42
CA ASP A 704 23.01 19.35 -24.63
C ASP A 704 22.76 20.41 -23.54
N SER A 705 21.50 20.64 -23.14
CA SER A 705 21.14 21.54 -22.05
C SER A 705 21.67 21.05 -20.70
N LEU A 706 21.53 19.75 -20.41
CA LEU A 706 22.03 19.12 -19.19
C LEU A 706 23.56 19.22 -19.10
N VAL A 707 24.26 18.98 -20.21
CA VAL A 707 25.72 19.11 -20.35
C VAL A 707 26.14 20.58 -20.17
N ALA A 708 25.46 21.52 -20.81
CA ALA A 708 25.77 22.95 -20.69
C ALA A 708 25.63 23.43 -19.24
N ALA A 709 24.60 22.99 -18.51
CA ALA A 709 24.36 23.38 -17.13
C ALA A 709 25.39 22.82 -16.13
N THR A 710 25.94 21.64 -16.39
CA THR A 710 26.84 20.93 -15.45
C THR A 710 28.31 20.98 -15.89
N TRP A 711 28.60 20.86 -17.18
CA TRP A 711 29.96 20.78 -17.77
C TRP A 711 30.43 22.10 -18.43
N GLY A 712 29.64 23.19 -18.34
CA GLY A 712 30.00 24.51 -18.86
C GLY A 712 31.30 25.04 -18.24
N LYS A 713 31.71 26.27 -18.63
CA LYS A 713 32.97 26.87 -18.18
C LYS A 713 33.15 26.83 -16.66
N ARG A 714 34.36 26.47 -16.22
CA ARG A 714 34.77 26.52 -14.82
C ARG A 714 34.88 27.99 -14.38
N ASP A 715 34.28 28.33 -13.24
CA ASP A 715 34.59 29.55 -12.52
C ASP A 715 35.95 29.37 -11.86
N ALA A 716 36.96 30.16 -12.31
CA ALA A 716 38.31 30.10 -11.76
C ALA A 716 38.38 30.57 -10.29
N ASN A 717 37.42 31.37 -9.85
CA ASN A 717 37.32 31.93 -8.52
C ASN A 717 36.41 31.15 -7.59
N ALA A 718 35.85 30.02 -8.04
CA ALA A 718 34.97 29.19 -7.22
C ALA A 718 35.69 28.68 -5.96
N SER A 719 35.02 28.70 -4.82
CA SER A 719 35.57 28.09 -3.59
C SER A 719 35.77 26.57 -3.77
N VAL A 720 36.62 25.97 -2.94
CA VAL A 720 36.87 24.52 -2.96
C VAL A 720 35.58 23.73 -2.82
N LYS A 721 34.64 24.18 -1.97
CA LYS A 721 33.32 23.59 -1.75
C LYS A 721 32.49 23.65 -3.03
N VAL A 722 32.36 24.81 -3.64
CA VAL A 722 31.60 24.99 -4.90
C VAL A 722 32.16 24.10 -6.01
N ALA A 723 33.50 24.04 -6.14
CA ALA A 723 34.14 23.16 -7.10
C ALA A 723 33.86 21.66 -6.84
N ALA A 724 33.85 21.27 -5.56
CA ALA A 724 33.54 19.90 -5.18
C ALA A 724 32.08 19.52 -5.54
N LEU A 725 31.10 20.36 -5.19
CA LEU A 725 29.69 20.13 -5.52
C LEU A 725 29.44 20.11 -7.03
N ARG A 726 30.13 20.96 -7.80
CA ARG A 726 30.04 20.93 -9.26
C ARG A 726 30.56 19.61 -9.84
N ARG A 727 31.69 19.07 -9.32
CA ARG A 727 32.17 17.74 -9.72
C ARG A 727 31.15 16.62 -9.45
N VAL A 728 30.31 16.75 -8.42
CA VAL A 728 29.21 15.81 -8.15
C VAL A 728 28.23 15.76 -9.30
N SER A 729 27.71 16.92 -9.74
CA SER A 729 26.75 16.97 -10.87
C SER A 729 27.40 16.50 -12.19
N GLN A 730 28.67 16.86 -12.43
CA GLN A 730 29.42 16.40 -13.62
C GLN A 730 29.53 14.88 -13.65
N ARG A 731 29.83 14.26 -12.52
CA ARG A 731 29.96 12.80 -12.40
C ARG A 731 28.59 12.10 -12.55
N ALA A 732 27.54 12.64 -11.98
CA ALA A 732 26.19 12.08 -12.13
C ALA A 732 25.77 12.02 -13.62
N VAL A 733 26.04 13.08 -14.39
CA VAL A 733 25.75 13.10 -15.83
C VAL A 733 26.59 12.07 -16.60
N ALA A 734 27.89 11.96 -16.30
CA ALA A 734 28.76 10.98 -16.95
C ALA A 734 28.30 9.54 -16.69
N ASP A 735 28.00 9.22 -15.45
CA ASP A 735 27.54 7.91 -15.05
C ASP A 735 26.21 7.57 -15.74
N ARG A 736 25.24 8.50 -15.71
CA ARG A 736 23.93 8.26 -16.32
C ARG A 736 23.99 8.07 -17.84
N LEU A 737 24.81 8.84 -18.54
CA LEU A 737 24.98 8.65 -19.98
C LEU A 737 25.54 7.26 -20.33
N MET A 738 26.52 6.75 -19.56
CA MET A 738 27.03 5.40 -19.75
C MET A 738 25.96 4.34 -19.43
N MET A 739 25.16 4.53 -18.38
CA MET A 739 24.07 3.62 -18.05
C MET A 739 22.99 3.59 -19.15
N VAL A 740 22.60 4.74 -19.67
CA VAL A 740 21.61 4.85 -20.78
C VAL A 740 22.14 4.20 -22.06
N ALA A 741 23.43 4.39 -22.37
CA ALA A 741 24.05 3.77 -23.53
C ALA A 741 24.15 2.23 -23.41
N ALA A 742 24.27 1.72 -22.18
CA ALA A 742 24.33 0.28 -21.88
C ALA A 742 22.96 -0.39 -21.77
N ASP A 743 21.88 0.39 -21.61
CA ASP A 743 20.54 -0.14 -21.36
C ASP A 743 19.98 -0.80 -22.64
N VAL A 744 19.98 -2.14 -22.65
CA VAL A 744 19.52 -2.93 -23.81
C VAL A 744 18.03 -2.76 -24.10
N ASP A 745 17.23 -2.36 -23.09
CA ASP A 745 15.80 -2.14 -23.23
C ASP A 745 15.45 -0.71 -23.71
N ALA A 746 16.44 0.19 -23.75
CA ALA A 746 16.25 1.53 -24.31
C ALA A 746 16.18 1.49 -25.84
N LEU A 747 15.42 2.43 -26.45
CA LEU A 747 15.37 2.58 -27.90
C LEU A 747 16.80 2.74 -28.49
N PRO A 748 17.08 2.13 -29.65
CA PRO A 748 18.39 2.27 -30.31
C PRO A 748 18.82 3.73 -30.49
N GLU A 749 17.88 4.63 -30.82
CA GLU A 749 18.13 6.07 -31.00
C GLU A 749 18.55 6.74 -29.69
N VAL A 750 17.98 6.32 -28.55
CA VAL A 750 18.34 6.82 -27.23
C VAL A 750 19.75 6.40 -26.87
N ARG A 751 20.10 5.13 -27.08
CA ARG A 751 21.45 4.60 -26.85
C ARG A 751 22.49 5.30 -27.77
N ALA A 752 22.15 5.41 -29.04
CA ALA A 752 23.04 6.08 -30.03
C ALA A 752 23.33 7.54 -29.66
N MET A 753 22.33 8.27 -29.16
CA MET A 753 22.51 9.65 -28.72
C MET A 753 23.39 9.71 -27.46
N ALA A 754 23.19 8.80 -26.50
CA ALA A 754 24.04 8.72 -25.30
C ALA A 754 25.50 8.37 -25.67
N GLU A 755 25.73 7.38 -26.57
CA GLU A 755 27.05 7.02 -27.05
C GLU A 755 27.76 8.20 -27.79
N TYR A 756 27.03 8.91 -28.64
CA TYR A 756 27.55 10.09 -29.30
C TYR A 756 28.00 11.16 -28.30
N GLN A 757 27.19 11.42 -27.28
CA GLN A 757 27.56 12.38 -26.25
C GLN A 757 28.74 11.91 -25.40
N ILE A 758 28.84 10.64 -25.04
CA ILE A 758 30.02 10.07 -24.35
C ILE A 758 31.28 10.33 -25.17
N GLY A 759 31.25 10.15 -26.51
CA GLY A 759 32.37 10.43 -27.41
C GLY A 759 32.80 11.93 -27.39
N ARG A 760 31.81 12.85 -27.45
CA ARG A 760 32.06 14.31 -27.35
C ARG A 760 32.62 14.67 -25.96
N LEU A 761 32.06 14.17 -24.91
CA LEU A 761 32.44 14.52 -23.53
C LEU A 761 33.80 13.93 -23.15
N ARG A 762 34.23 12.80 -23.74
CA ARG A 762 35.57 12.26 -23.54
C ARG A 762 36.62 13.28 -23.97
N VAL A 763 36.43 13.97 -25.08
CA VAL A 763 37.38 15.00 -25.57
C VAL A 763 37.48 16.15 -24.56
N VAL A 764 36.33 16.59 -24.03
CA VAL A 764 36.28 17.61 -22.98
C VAL A 764 37.02 17.12 -21.70
N ALA A 765 36.72 15.89 -21.22
CA ALA A 765 37.31 15.33 -20.02
C ALA A 765 38.84 15.19 -20.15
N VAL A 766 39.38 14.74 -21.30
CA VAL A 766 40.83 14.66 -21.54
C VAL A 766 41.48 16.04 -21.48
N ARG A 767 40.87 17.07 -22.08
CA ARG A 767 41.38 18.44 -22.04
C ARG A 767 41.39 18.98 -20.59
N GLU A 768 40.30 18.84 -19.88
CA GLU A 768 40.14 19.35 -18.49
C GLU A 768 41.01 18.58 -17.47
N ALA A 769 41.40 17.34 -17.77
CA ALA A 769 42.37 16.56 -16.96
C ALA A 769 43.77 17.18 -16.93
N GLY A 770 44.09 18.08 -17.91
CA GLY A 770 45.30 18.86 -17.93
C GLY A 770 45.28 20.21 -17.18
N ALA A 771 44.08 20.60 -16.63
CA ALA A 771 43.88 21.95 -16.09
C ALA A 771 43.36 21.94 -14.64
N GLY A 772 43.65 23.01 -13.91
CA GLY A 772 43.17 23.24 -12.54
C GLY A 772 44.04 22.56 -11.45
N ASP A 773 43.47 22.47 -10.25
CA ASP A 773 44.08 21.80 -9.11
C ASP A 773 44.15 20.28 -9.28
N LEU A 774 44.84 19.61 -8.35
CA LEU A 774 45.01 18.14 -8.40
C LEU A 774 43.67 17.37 -8.34
N MET A 775 42.72 17.81 -7.53
CA MET A 775 41.41 17.16 -7.42
C MET A 775 40.61 17.31 -8.72
N ASN A 776 40.64 18.46 -9.35
CA ASN A 776 39.99 18.68 -10.65
C ASN A 776 40.62 17.81 -11.74
N ARG A 777 41.97 17.76 -11.83
CA ARG A 777 42.65 16.90 -12.80
C ARG A 777 42.34 15.42 -12.58
N ALA A 778 42.35 14.95 -11.32
CA ALA A 778 42.00 13.57 -10.97
C ALA A 778 40.55 13.23 -11.35
N HIS A 779 39.61 14.14 -11.07
CA HIS A 779 38.20 13.97 -11.45
C HIS A 779 38.02 13.76 -12.95
N TRP A 780 38.58 14.65 -13.75
CA TRP A 780 38.47 14.58 -15.21
C TRP A 780 39.22 13.39 -15.80
N ALA A 781 40.42 13.06 -15.29
CA ALA A 781 41.15 11.87 -15.69
C ALA A 781 40.35 10.57 -15.42
N SER A 782 39.65 10.51 -14.26
CA SER A 782 38.78 9.39 -13.93
C SER A 782 37.62 9.26 -14.92
N ILE A 783 36.90 10.35 -15.22
CA ILE A 783 35.80 10.34 -16.22
C ILE A 783 36.33 9.98 -17.60
N ALA A 784 37.43 10.56 -18.03
CA ALA A 784 38.05 10.24 -19.34
C ALA A 784 38.42 8.75 -19.45
N GLY A 785 38.95 8.17 -18.38
CA GLY A 785 39.27 6.75 -18.30
C GLY A 785 38.03 5.85 -18.35
N ASP A 786 36.96 6.25 -17.68
CA ASP A 786 35.69 5.51 -17.69
C ASP A 786 35.05 5.54 -19.09
N PHE A 787 35.01 6.72 -19.72
CA PHE A 787 34.53 6.84 -21.10
C PHE A 787 35.39 6.04 -22.09
N ALA A 788 36.70 6.00 -21.91
CA ALA A 788 37.57 5.19 -22.76
C ALA A 788 37.25 3.70 -22.64
N ARG A 789 37.14 3.20 -21.38
CA ARG A 789 36.74 1.80 -21.12
C ARG A 789 35.38 1.48 -21.74
N TRP A 790 34.41 2.37 -21.59
CA TRP A 790 33.09 2.20 -22.21
C TRP A 790 33.18 2.11 -23.74
N ILE A 791 33.88 3.05 -24.39
CA ILE A 791 34.01 3.08 -25.84
C ILE A 791 34.74 1.84 -26.36
N ASP A 792 35.85 1.47 -25.71
CA ASP A 792 36.73 0.42 -26.17
C ASP A 792 36.26 -0.99 -25.83
N ARG A 793 35.58 -1.16 -24.66
CA ARG A 793 35.28 -2.48 -24.08
C ARG A 793 33.82 -2.67 -23.67
N ARG A 794 32.99 -1.63 -23.76
CA ARG A 794 31.61 -1.63 -23.26
C ARG A 794 31.51 -1.93 -21.76
N GLU A 795 32.55 -1.62 -21.00
CA GLU A 795 32.60 -1.84 -19.55
C GLU A 795 32.09 -0.60 -18.80
N LEU A 796 31.06 -0.78 -17.99
CA LEU A 796 30.63 0.23 -17.04
C LEU A 796 31.61 0.31 -15.85
N PRO A 797 31.87 1.51 -15.32
CA PRO A 797 32.56 1.62 -14.03
C PRO A 797 31.77 0.83 -12.98
N LYS A 798 32.50 0.15 -12.07
CA LYS A 798 31.83 -0.53 -10.96
C LYS A 798 31.07 0.53 -10.18
N PRO A 799 29.75 0.45 -10.07
CA PRO A 799 28.98 1.43 -9.33
C PRO A 799 29.42 1.39 -7.86
N SER A 800 29.74 2.54 -7.31
CA SER A 800 29.64 2.66 -5.85
C SER A 800 28.21 2.33 -5.44
N PRO A 801 27.99 1.56 -4.34
CA PRO A 801 26.62 1.35 -3.86
C PRO A 801 25.90 2.70 -3.79
N ALA A 802 24.75 2.78 -4.42
CA ALA A 802 23.94 3.98 -4.40
C ALA A 802 23.64 4.33 -2.93
N LEU A 803 23.94 5.57 -2.53
CA LEU A 803 23.38 6.10 -1.30
C LEU A 803 21.93 6.38 -1.62
N VAL A 804 21.07 5.54 -1.10
CA VAL A 804 19.63 5.71 -1.25
C VAL A 804 19.25 6.96 -0.46
N ALA A 805 18.46 7.85 -1.06
CA ALA A 805 17.75 8.86 -0.29
C ALA A 805 17.04 8.14 0.87
N PRO A 806 16.92 8.75 2.05
CA PRO A 806 16.26 8.08 3.18
C PRO A 806 14.98 7.46 2.68
N PRO A 807 14.74 6.18 2.95
CA PRO A 807 13.49 5.55 2.57
C PRO A 807 12.44 6.26 3.39
N GLY A 808 11.71 6.91 2.87
CA GLY A 808 10.69 7.49 3.61
C GLY A 808 10.40 8.82 3.01
N ASP A 809 9.55 8.71 2.29
CA ASP A 809 8.45 9.58 2.19
C ASP A 809 8.14 10.08 3.60
N PRO A 810 8.33 11.37 3.91
CA PRO A 810 7.95 11.92 5.22
C PRO A 810 6.46 11.72 5.49
N PHE A 811 5.71 11.27 4.50
CA PHE A 811 4.26 11.14 4.52
C PHE A 811 3.79 9.68 4.54
N GLY A 812 4.69 8.72 4.50
CA GLY A 812 4.39 7.29 4.40
C GLY A 812 4.07 6.87 2.96
N MET A 813 4.76 5.87 2.45
CA MET A 813 4.37 5.18 1.21
C MET A 813 3.68 3.89 1.57
N ASP A 814 2.64 3.53 0.85
CA ASP A 814 2.23 2.15 0.73
C ASP A 814 3.32 1.35 0.01
N PRO A 815 3.57 0.09 0.40
CA PRO A 815 4.58 -0.76 -0.21
C PRO A 815 4.36 -1.01 -1.70
#